data_27500669fc613d5415b0cc6c8b7c7e7a
#
_entry.id   27500669fc613d5415b0cc6c8b7c7e7a
#
_cell.length_a   1.000
_cell.length_b   1.000
_cell.length_c   1.000
_cell.angle_alpha   90.00
_cell.angle_beta   90.00
_cell.angle_gamma   90.00
#
_symmetry.space_group_name_H-M   'P 1'
#
loop_
_entity.id
_entity.type
_entity.pdbx_description
1 polymer ?
#
loop_
_entity_poly.entity_id
_entity_poly.type
_entity_poly.pdbx_seq_one_letter_code
_entity_poly.pdbx_strand_id
1 'polypeptide(L)'
;MKANPGGTYTLEHDIDASMVQGDDYLVPTFSGTFNGNGYKIKGLTTTLFGTVSGGKVQNVKLENVSITKVNSYKDAGGGTIANKAQKDAVIENVHVSGSLKSTNSRELLGGLVGRMDYAKVSKCSANLEITGSFNTTGGLIGQMSNQNEGPNIVENSYAVGSIRGNRTNGALGGLIGWHNCKTNFSVTNCYAAINMELTGTNRQPGGFIGYIGEADATGVLKSNVSYSTGNAGYKFDGSTETIKYTTAQIENLYSLRESRLKRESSRTGNTNLTQITDVTVDKLSQKEFYTNMGWSEDVWDFAPLKEGKTPILRNNDSNMTTMLQTKEIASAADLKNIKNDLSGVYVLTTDIDISESASGTAVIPGIFKGTLKGNGHQIIGQKIPLFDTLDGATIENVKLVQGEINQKGIDKVAALAKTSQADTLIKDVYVRDMSVTGQSNVAGLVASMNKTTVEECSVNATVNGKRAGGFAAEILGDSVVKNSYARRTADKETFAATEGDLQGGFAAVIKKSELINNFSELTLSQKAEEKPEETPKKSSEKAAKTACMVGNFVAESGVGSEAVTKAEHNISFGPKEYSFAGNSTAENVLTNYTENYEYTGSVSNDEGTQTPEHTGKIDKATAAQITNKTFYIDTLKWDEKIWYLDDVAGGKRP
;
A
#
# COMPACT_ATOMS: atom_id res chain seq x y z
N MET A 1 -13.98 -7.72 -29.97
CA MET A 1 -12.62 -8.23 -30.26
C MET A 1 -12.60 -9.75 -30.44
N LYS A 2 -13.23 -10.58 -29.59
CA LYS A 2 -13.25 -12.06 -29.77
C LYS A 2 -13.79 -12.52 -31.12
N ALA A 3 -14.86 -11.89 -31.60
CA ALA A 3 -15.51 -12.24 -32.87
C ALA A 3 -14.73 -11.77 -34.13
N ASN A 4 -13.91 -10.77 -34.00
CA ASN A 4 -13.06 -10.27 -35.10
C ASN A 4 -11.69 -9.86 -34.55
N PRO A 5 -10.79 -10.81 -34.30
CA PRO A 5 -9.50 -10.51 -33.68
C PRO A 5 -8.53 -9.73 -34.58
N GLY A 6 -8.79 -9.63 -35.88
CA GLY A 6 -8.02 -8.81 -36.83
C GLY A 6 -8.56 -7.38 -37.01
N GLY A 7 -9.64 -7.01 -36.35
CA GLY A 7 -10.27 -5.70 -36.51
C GLY A 7 -9.50 -4.56 -35.83
N THR A 8 -9.90 -3.32 -36.19
CA THR A 8 -9.41 -2.11 -35.53
C THR A 8 -10.42 -1.63 -34.49
N TYR A 9 -9.94 -1.37 -33.28
CA TYR A 9 -10.74 -0.96 -32.14
C TYR A 9 -10.14 0.26 -31.49
N THR A 10 -10.96 1.25 -31.20
CA THR A 10 -10.55 2.49 -30.52
C THR A 10 -11.44 2.72 -29.31
N LEU A 11 -10.87 3.07 -28.17
CA LEU A 11 -11.64 3.53 -27.01
C LEU A 11 -12.16 4.95 -27.27
N GLU A 12 -13.41 5.20 -26.88
CA GLU A 12 -14.05 6.51 -26.96
C GLU A 12 -14.23 7.15 -25.57
N HIS A 13 -14.04 6.37 -24.50
CA HIS A 13 -14.09 6.82 -23.11
C HIS A 13 -13.38 5.81 -22.20
N ASP A 14 -13.18 6.19 -20.94
CA ASP A 14 -12.68 5.28 -19.91
C ASP A 14 -13.63 4.09 -19.70
N ILE A 15 -13.05 2.92 -19.43
CA ILE A 15 -13.79 1.68 -19.15
C ILE A 15 -13.52 1.25 -17.71
N ASP A 16 -14.58 1.03 -16.94
CA ASP A 16 -14.51 0.26 -15.70
C ASP A 16 -14.62 -1.24 -16.01
N ALA A 17 -13.55 -1.97 -15.77
CA ALA A 17 -13.46 -3.40 -15.98
C ALA A 17 -13.47 -4.20 -14.66
N SER A 18 -13.79 -3.60 -13.53
CA SER A 18 -13.75 -4.22 -12.20
C SER A 18 -14.72 -5.40 -12.07
N MET A 19 -15.84 -5.37 -12.79
CA MET A 19 -16.84 -6.44 -12.83
C MET A 19 -16.63 -7.44 -13.97
N VAL A 20 -15.61 -7.23 -14.82
CA VAL A 20 -15.36 -8.12 -15.95
C VAL A 20 -14.65 -9.37 -15.46
N GLN A 21 -15.34 -10.50 -15.53
CA GLN A 21 -14.77 -11.80 -15.23
C GLN A 21 -14.27 -12.45 -16.52
N GLY A 22 -13.12 -13.05 -16.47
CA GLY A 22 -12.52 -13.84 -17.54
C GLY A 22 -11.69 -14.96 -16.91
N ASP A 23 -11.46 -16.01 -17.68
CA ASP A 23 -10.56 -17.09 -17.25
C ASP A 23 -9.12 -16.53 -17.10
N ASP A 24 -8.22 -16.91 -18.01
CA ASP A 24 -6.83 -16.44 -17.98
C ASP A 24 -6.61 -15.13 -18.78
N TYR A 25 -7.54 -14.80 -19.69
CA TYR A 25 -7.50 -13.60 -20.56
C TYR A 25 -8.89 -13.26 -21.12
N LEU A 26 -9.08 -11.99 -21.52
CA LEU A 26 -10.35 -11.56 -22.14
C LEU A 26 -10.43 -11.94 -23.62
N VAL A 27 -9.36 -11.76 -24.38
CA VAL A 27 -9.33 -12.05 -25.83
C VAL A 27 -8.23 -13.08 -26.10
N PRO A 28 -8.58 -14.29 -26.62
CA PRO A 28 -7.61 -15.39 -26.79
C PRO A 28 -6.41 -15.02 -27.67
N THR A 29 -6.68 -14.58 -28.89
CA THR A 29 -5.66 -14.14 -29.86
C THR A 29 -6.11 -12.85 -30.52
N PHE A 30 -5.20 -11.93 -30.67
CA PHE A 30 -5.44 -10.62 -31.28
C PHE A 30 -4.37 -10.31 -32.32
N SER A 31 -4.80 -10.00 -33.53
CA SER A 31 -3.92 -9.66 -34.65
C SER A 31 -4.26 -8.31 -35.31
N GLY A 32 -5.25 -7.60 -34.78
CA GLY A 32 -5.71 -6.32 -35.26
C GLY A 32 -4.99 -5.14 -34.60
N THR A 33 -5.65 -3.98 -34.60
CA THR A 33 -5.17 -2.78 -33.90
C THR A 33 -6.13 -2.43 -32.75
N PHE A 34 -5.60 -2.34 -31.54
CA PHE A 34 -6.29 -1.78 -30.38
C PHE A 34 -5.65 -0.45 -29.98
N ASN A 35 -6.41 0.62 -30.12
CA ASN A 35 -5.99 1.96 -29.74
C ASN A 35 -6.79 2.45 -28.54
N GLY A 36 -6.14 2.60 -27.40
CA GLY A 36 -6.75 3.19 -26.20
C GLY A 36 -7.06 4.68 -26.33
N ASN A 37 -6.51 5.36 -27.34
CA ASN A 37 -6.75 6.80 -27.60
C ASN A 37 -6.50 7.70 -26.38
N GLY A 38 -5.63 7.28 -25.48
CA GLY A 38 -5.32 7.95 -24.22
C GLY A 38 -6.30 7.67 -23.07
N TYR A 39 -7.39 6.94 -23.31
CA TYR A 39 -8.34 6.53 -22.29
C TYR A 39 -7.83 5.38 -21.42
N LYS A 40 -8.52 5.15 -20.31
CA LYS A 40 -8.15 4.22 -19.25
C LYS A 40 -9.08 3.00 -19.23
N ILE A 41 -8.52 1.84 -18.89
CA ILE A 41 -9.27 0.67 -18.45
C ILE A 41 -8.93 0.47 -16.97
N LYS A 42 -9.93 0.56 -16.08
CA LYS A 42 -9.75 0.53 -14.62
C LYS A 42 -10.22 -0.78 -14.03
N GLY A 43 -9.51 -1.26 -12.99
CA GLY A 43 -9.95 -2.40 -12.19
C GLY A 43 -9.90 -3.76 -12.91
N LEU A 44 -9.08 -3.92 -13.95
CA LEU A 44 -9.00 -5.17 -14.70
C LEU A 44 -8.50 -6.32 -13.81
N THR A 45 -9.23 -7.43 -13.79
CA THR A 45 -8.95 -8.60 -12.93
C THR A 45 -8.36 -9.79 -13.68
N THR A 46 -8.22 -9.71 -15.00
CA THR A 46 -7.61 -10.73 -15.86
C THR A 46 -6.78 -10.09 -16.98
N THR A 47 -5.93 -10.87 -17.65
CA THR A 47 -5.12 -10.38 -18.77
C THR A 47 -6.01 -9.93 -19.93
N LEU A 48 -5.65 -8.85 -20.61
CA LEU A 48 -6.44 -8.33 -21.72
C LEU A 48 -6.39 -9.29 -22.93
N PHE A 49 -5.20 -9.72 -23.34
CA PHE A 49 -4.99 -10.62 -24.48
C PHE A 49 -4.22 -11.90 -24.08
N GLY A 50 -4.69 -13.07 -24.49
CA GLY A 50 -3.91 -14.29 -24.37
C GLY A 50 -2.65 -14.21 -25.25
N THR A 51 -2.82 -13.93 -26.54
CA THR A 51 -1.72 -13.71 -27.48
C THR A 51 -1.98 -12.49 -28.37
N VAL A 52 -1.00 -11.60 -28.46
CA VAL A 52 -0.95 -10.60 -29.54
C VAL A 52 -0.02 -11.15 -30.61
N SER A 53 -0.54 -11.44 -31.81
CA SER A 53 0.17 -12.08 -32.92
C SER A 53 0.12 -11.23 -34.17
N GLY A 54 1.15 -10.46 -34.46
CA GLY A 54 1.18 -9.47 -35.56
C GLY A 54 0.28 -8.26 -35.33
N GLY A 55 -0.38 -8.18 -34.17
CA GLY A 55 -1.30 -7.08 -33.85
C GLY A 55 -0.60 -5.89 -33.18
N LYS A 56 -1.32 -4.77 -33.09
CA LYS A 56 -0.86 -3.54 -32.44
C LYS A 56 -1.76 -3.16 -31.25
N VAL A 57 -1.14 -2.92 -30.08
CA VAL A 57 -1.80 -2.39 -28.88
C VAL A 57 -1.13 -1.07 -28.53
N GLN A 58 -1.90 0.02 -28.48
CA GLN A 58 -1.29 1.35 -28.31
C GLN A 58 -2.15 2.33 -27.51
N ASN A 59 -1.48 3.34 -26.90
CA ASN A 59 -2.10 4.52 -26.29
C ASN A 59 -3.17 4.19 -25.23
N VAL A 60 -2.93 3.21 -24.37
CA VAL A 60 -3.88 2.78 -23.34
C VAL A 60 -3.24 2.77 -21.96
N LYS A 61 -4.02 3.17 -20.94
CA LYS A 61 -3.63 3.05 -19.54
C LYS A 61 -4.49 2.01 -18.85
N LEU A 62 -3.86 1.02 -18.20
CA LEU A 62 -4.53 0.10 -17.29
C LEU A 62 -4.27 0.55 -15.86
N GLU A 63 -5.31 0.95 -15.13
CA GLU A 63 -5.20 1.45 -13.77
C GLU A 63 -5.85 0.51 -12.77
N ASN A 64 -5.21 0.37 -11.60
CA ASN A 64 -5.71 -0.44 -10.51
C ASN A 64 -6.03 -1.89 -10.94
N VAL A 65 -5.14 -2.47 -11.77
CA VAL A 65 -5.29 -3.87 -12.13
C VAL A 65 -5.09 -4.74 -10.88
N SER A 66 -5.87 -5.83 -10.78
CA SER A 66 -5.75 -6.81 -9.69
C SER A 66 -5.83 -8.21 -10.28
N ILE A 67 -4.73 -8.66 -10.88
CA ILE A 67 -4.70 -9.90 -11.66
C ILE A 67 -4.05 -11.02 -10.85
N THR A 68 -4.76 -12.15 -10.69
CA THR A 68 -4.23 -13.37 -10.09
C THR A 68 -4.12 -14.47 -11.16
N LYS A 69 -2.89 -14.94 -11.39
CA LYS A 69 -2.60 -16.05 -12.30
C LYS A 69 -2.64 -17.38 -11.53
N VAL A 70 -3.55 -18.26 -11.92
CA VAL A 70 -3.83 -19.55 -11.27
C VAL A 70 -3.35 -20.72 -12.09
N ASN A 71 -3.33 -20.59 -13.42
CA ASN A 71 -3.01 -21.65 -14.36
C ASN A 71 -1.70 -21.37 -15.11
N SER A 72 -0.80 -22.34 -15.09
CA SER A 72 0.45 -22.29 -15.84
C SER A 72 0.27 -22.90 -17.22
N TYR A 73 0.14 -22.07 -18.23
CA TYR A 73 0.51 -22.51 -19.56
C TYR A 73 2.03 -22.35 -19.72
N LYS A 74 2.76 -23.46 -19.73
CA LYS A 74 4.22 -23.52 -19.82
C LYS A 74 4.85 -22.62 -20.92
N ASP A 75 4.08 -22.25 -21.93
CA ASP A 75 4.58 -21.59 -23.14
C ASP A 75 4.06 -20.17 -23.39
N ALA A 76 3.05 -19.72 -22.65
CA ALA A 76 2.41 -18.42 -22.91
C ALA A 76 2.79 -17.32 -21.91
N GLY A 77 3.13 -17.69 -20.67
CA GLY A 77 3.42 -16.69 -19.62
C GLY A 77 2.17 -15.98 -19.09
N GLY A 78 2.37 -14.96 -18.25
CA GLY A 78 1.34 -14.11 -17.68
C GLY A 78 1.75 -12.65 -17.72
N GLY A 79 0.94 -11.79 -18.32
CA GLY A 79 1.13 -10.33 -18.33
C GLY A 79 -0.18 -9.62 -18.09
N THR A 80 -0.15 -8.32 -17.88
CA THR A 80 -1.38 -7.53 -17.75
C THR A 80 -2.02 -7.24 -19.12
N ILE A 81 -1.19 -6.93 -20.12
CA ILE A 81 -1.62 -6.69 -21.49
C ILE A 81 -1.72 -8.00 -22.26
N ALA A 82 -0.66 -8.81 -22.25
CA ALA A 82 -0.64 -10.05 -23.00
C ALA A 82 0.13 -11.15 -22.27
N ASN A 83 -0.38 -12.39 -22.33
CA ASN A 83 0.41 -13.53 -21.90
C ASN A 83 1.58 -13.75 -22.89
N LYS A 84 1.34 -13.56 -24.19
CA LYS A 84 2.38 -13.65 -25.22
C LYS A 84 2.23 -12.54 -26.28
N ALA A 85 3.37 -11.96 -26.70
CA ALA A 85 3.48 -11.08 -27.86
C ALA A 85 4.43 -11.71 -28.88
N GLN A 86 3.99 -11.87 -30.14
CA GLN A 86 4.76 -12.58 -31.16
C GLN A 86 4.49 -12.08 -32.58
N LYS A 87 5.33 -12.55 -33.53
CA LYS A 87 5.15 -12.33 -34.97
C LYS A 87 4.96 -10.86 -35.34
N ASP A 88 5.94 -10.05 -34.95
CA ASP A 88 5.97 -8.61 -35.18
C ASP A 88 4.87 -7.84 -34.44
N ALA A 89 4.39 -8.37 -33.33
CA ALA A 89 3.45 -7.66 -32.47
C ALA A 89 4.06 -6.37 -31.92
N VAL A 90 3.27 -5.29 -31.87
CA VAL A 90 3.69 -3.99 -31.37
C VAL A 90 2.86 -3.57 -30.17
N ILE A 91 3.52 -3.28 -29.05
CA ILE A 91 2.92 -2.70 -27.85
C ILE A 91 3.60 -1.35 -27.61
N GLU A 92 2.86 -0.26 -27.80
CA GLU A 92 3.41 1.08 -27.81
C GLU A 92 2.60 2.05 -26.96
N ASN A 93 3.28 2.86 -26.14
CA ASN A 93 2.65 3.86 -25.28
C ASN A 93 1.53 3.24 -24.42
N VAL A 94 1.88 2.19 -23.68
CA VAL A 94 0.99 1.45 -22.79
C VAL A 94 1.50 1.51 -21.38
N HIS A 95 0.64 1.90 -20.43
CA HIS A 95 1.00 2.13 -19.05
C HIS A 95 0.10 1.30 -18.12
N VAL A 96 0.69 0.60 -17.17
CA VAL A 96 -0.04 -0.30 -16.27
C VAL A 96 0.30 -0.01 -14.81
N SER A 97 -0.73 0.06 -13.94
CA SER A 97 -0.54 0.18 -12.49
C SER A 97 -1.49 -0.75 -11.71
N GLY A 98 -1.04 -1.24 -10.54
CA GLY A 98 -1.83 -2.11 -9.66
C GLY A 98 -1.06 -3.32 -9.15
N SER A 99 -1.66 -4.52 -9.16
CA SER A 99 -1.05 -5.74 -8.65
C SER A 99 -1.16 -6.92 -9.62
N LEU A 100 -0.13 -7.78 -9.59
CA LEU A 100 -0.08 -9.04 -10.33
C LEU A 100 0.39 -10.14 -9.38
N LYS A 101 -0.46 -11.15 -9.15
CA LYS A 101 -0.18 -12.26 -8.25
C LYS A 101 -0.06 -13.57 -9.01
N SER A 102 0.97 -14.38 -8.68
CA SER A 102 1.07 -15.78 -9.12
C SER A 102 0.79 -16.73 -7.97
N THR A 103 -0.05 -17.72 -8.21
CA THR A 103 -0.27 -18.85 -7.29
C THR A 103 0.49 -20.10 -7.72
N ASN A 104 1.22 -20.05 -8.85
CA ASN A 104 1.90 -21.18 -9.44
C ASN A 104 3.40 -20.90 -9.65
N SER A 105 4.25 -21.77 -9.13
CA SER A 105 5.72 -21.66 -9.20
C SER A 105 6.34 -21.91 -10.59
N ARG A 106 5.55 -22.13 -11.63
CA ARG A 106 6.04 -22.43 -13.00
C ARG A 106 5.75 -21.33 -14.03
N GLU A 107 5.21 -20.20 -13.61
CA GLU A 107 4.81 -19.13 -14.52
C GLU A 107 5.95 -18.22 -14.96
N LEU A 108 5.82 -17.74 -16.21
CA LEU A 108 6.61 -16.65 -16.79
C LEU A 108 5.83 -15.35 -16.61
N LEU A 109 6.16 -14.53 -15.64
CA LEU A 109 5.41 -13.30 -15.37
C LEU A 109 6.14 -12.07 -15.88
N GLY A 110 5.40 -11.20 -16.56
CA GLY A 110 5.85 -9.84 -16.89
C GLY A 110 4.81 -8.79 -16.53
N GLY A 111 5.21 -7.68 -15.99
CA GLY A 111 4.27 -6.61 -15.65
C GLY A 111 3.37 -6.22 -16.83
N LEU A 112 3.92 -6.21 -18.03
CA LEU A 112 3.20 -5.92 -19.27
C LEU A 112 2.95 -7.18 -20.10
N VAL A 113 4.01 -7.94 -20.39
CA VAL A 113 3.98 -9.13 -21.27
C VAL A 113 4.69 -10.29 -20.60
N GLY A 114 4.03 -11.45 -20.53
CA GLY A 114 4.62 -12.66 -19.97
C GLY A 114 5.77 -13.20 -20.82
N ARG A 115 5.54 -13.39 -22.12
CA ARG A 115 6.55 -13.85 -23.08
C ARG A 115 6.54 -13.01 -24.35
N MET A 116 7.72 -12.65 -24.78
CA MET A 116 7.99 -11.87 -25.99
C MET A 116 8.81 -12.72 -26.98
N ASP A 117 8.33 -12.86 -28.23
CA ASP A 117 8.95 -13.70 -29.24
C ASP A 117 8.77 -13.08 -30.64
N TYR A 118 9.73 -12.31 -31.09
CA TYR A 118 9.64 -11.43 -32.25
C TYR A 118 8.53 -10.38 -32.07
N ALA A 119 8.78 -9.42 -31.22
CA ALA A 119 7.84 -8.35 -30.91
C ALA A 119 8.55 -7.06 -30.50
N LYS A 120 7.81 -5.96 -30.49
CA LYS A 120 8.30 -4.65 -30.05
C LYS A 120 7.48 -4.11 -28.89
N VAL A 121 8.16 -3.68 -27.83
CA VAL A 121 7.61 -2.92 -26.70
C VAL A 121 8.32 -1.58 -26.67
N SER A 122 7.59 -0.48 -26.84
CA SER A 122 8.19 0.86 -26.86
C SER A 122 7.32 1.88 -26.11
N LYS A 123 7.98 2.80 -25.40
CA LYS A 123 7.33 3.87 -24.61
C LYS A 123 6.29 3.31 -23.64
N CYS A 124 6.62 2.19 -23.00
CA CYS A 124 5.72 1.47 -22.09
C CYS A 124 6.23 1.54 -20.64
N SER A 125 5.31 1.43 -19.70
CA SER A 125 5.68 1.37 -18.29
C SER A 125 4.78 0.45 -17.48
N ALA A 126 5.34 -0.13 -16.39
CA ALA A 126 4.59 -0.86 -15.38
C ALA A 126 4.96 -0.35 -13.99
N ASN A 127 3.95 -0.05 -13.18
CA ASN A 127 4.06 0.22 -11.75
C ASN A 127 3.21 -0.81 -10.99
N LEU A 128 3.84 -1.93 -10.61
CA LEU A 128 3.12 -3.08 -10.09
C LEU A 128 3.73 -3.61 -8.79
N GLU A 129 2.86 -4.06 -7.91
CA GLU A 129 3.19 -5.01 -6.87
C GLU A 129 3.03 -6.43 -7.42
N ILE A 130 4.15 -7.13 -7.65
CA ILE A 130 4.15 -8.51 -8.14
C ILE A 130 4.44 -9.45 -6.96
N THR A 131 3.49 -10.36 -6.66
CA THR A 131 3.57 -11.24 -5.49
C THR A 131 3.38 -12.71 -5.83
N GLY A 132 3.99 -13.61 -5.05
CA GLY A 132 3.73 -15.05 -5.15
C GLY A 132 4.95 -15.94 -5.16
N SER A 133 4.82 -17.12 -5.78
CA SER A 133 5.93 -18.03 -6.06
C SER A 133 6.35 -17.90 -7.53
N PHE A 134 7.63 -17.73 -7.79
CA PHE A 134 8.11 -17.33 -9.11
C PHE A 134 9.02 -18.37 -9.74
N ASN A 135 8.77 -18.67 -11.02
CA ASN A 135 9.80 -19.28 -11.88
C ASN A 135 10.58 -18.18 -12.59
N THR A 136 9.98 -17.49 -13.53
CA THR A 136 10.62 -16.39 -14.26
C THR A 136 9.75 -15.14 -14.19
N THR A 137 10.31 -14.04 -13.72
CA THR A 137 9.53 -12.81 -13.53
C THR A 137 10.36 -11.58 -13.87
N GLY A 138 9.77 -10.68 -14.65
CA GLY A 138 10.32 -9.35 -14.91
C GLY A 138 9.30 -8.26 -14.59
N GLY A 139 9.75 -7.10 -14.13
CA GLY A 139 8.87 -5.98 -13.83
C GLY A 139 8.10 -5.49 -15.06
N LEU A 140 8.65 -5.67 -16.28
CA LEU A 140 7.97 -5.35 -17.53
C LEU A 140 7.74 -6.59 -18.40
N ILE A 141 8.78 -7.38 -18.65
CA ILE A 141 8.76 -8.56 -19.53
C ILE A 141 9.21 -9.81 -18.76
N GLY A 142 8.39 -10.87 -18.76
CA GLY A 142 8.75 -12.13 -18.11
C GLY A 142 9.93 -12.82 -18.83
N GLN A 143 9.76 -13.11 -20.10
CA GLN A 143 10.78 -13.73 -20.94
C GLN A 143 10.86 -13.06 -22.32
N MET A 144 12.08 -12.77 -22.76
CA MET A 144 12.37 -12.51 -24.18
C MET A 144 12.96 -13.76 -24.80
N SER A 145 12.44 -14.17 -25.94
CA SER A 145 12.86 -15.36 -26.70
C SER A 145 12.79 -15.04 -28.19
N ASN A 146 13.61 -15.64 -29.00
CA ASN A 146 13.51 -15.53 -30.46
C ASN A 146 13.47 -16.91 -31.12
N GLN A 147 12.39 -17.63 -30.84
CA GLN A 147 12.09 -18.87 -31.55
C GLN A 147 11.63 -18.61 -32.99
N ASN A 148 11.14 -17.39 -33.26
CA ASN A 148 10.81 -16.94 -34.61
C ASN A 148 11.92 -16.02 -35.14
N GLU A 149 11.99 -15.87 -36.44
CA GLU A 149 13.07 -15.17 -37.15
C GLU A 149 12.89 -13.64 -37.11
N GLY A 150 12.93 -12.99 -36.01
CA GLY A 150 12.80 -11.55 -35.95
C GLY A 150 13.32 -10.96 -34.64
N PRO A 151 13.53 -9.64 -34.62
CA PRO A 151 14.09 -8.98 -33.44
C PRO A 151 13.04 -8.87 -32.32
N ASN A 152 13.52 -9.02 -31.09
CA ASN A 152 12.81 -8.51 -29.93
C ASN A 152 13.36 -7.12 -29.58
N ILE A 153 12.48 -6.14 -29.51
CA ILE A 153 12.83 -4.75 -29.25
C ILE A 153 12.12 -4.25 -28.00
N VAL A 154 12.88 -3.77 -27.01
CA VAL A 154 12.37 -3.04 -25.86
C VAL A 154 13.09 -1.71 -25.80
N GLU A 155 12.36 -0.62 -25.97
CA GLU A 155 12.96 0.70 -26.00
C GLU A 155 12.14 1.75 -25.25
N ASN A 156 12.81 2.74 -24.68
CA ASN A 156 12.16 3.84 -23.99
C ASN A 156 11.06 3.37 -23.03
N SER A 157 11.36 2.36 -22.23
CA SER A 157 10.36 1.69 -21.40
C SER A 157 10.92 1.42 -19.99
N TYR A 158 10.03 1.28 -19.01
CA TYR A 158 10.50 1.08 -17.66
C TYR A 158 9.55 0.26 -16.78
N ALA A 159 10.09 -0.22 -15.65
CA ALA A 159 9.33 -0.85 -14.59
C ALA A 159 9.69 -0.24 -13.23
N VAL A 160 8.66 0.06 -12.43
CA VAL A 160 8.77 0.49 -11.02
C VAL A 160 7.84 -0.36 -10.16
N GLY A 161 8.00 -0.30 -8.83
CA GLY A 161 7.18 -1.06 -7.89
C GLY A 161 7.96 -2.13 -7.13
N SER A 162 7.35 -3.29 -6.88
CA SER A 162 7.99 -4.34 -6.09
C SER A 162 7.74 -5.75 -6.62
N ILE A 163 8.69 -6.66 -6.34
CA ILE A 163 8.55 -8.10 -6.53
C ILE A 163 8.80 -8.77 -5.18
N ARG A 164 7.74 -9.41 -4.61
CA ARG A 164 7.77 -10.03 -3.28
C ARG A 164 7.34 -11.48 -3.34
N GLY A 165 8.12 -12.37 -2.76
CA GLY A 165 7.71 -13.77 -2.64
C GLY A 165 8.84 -14.79 -2.70
N ASN A 166 8.49 -16.05 -3.00
CA ASN A 166 9.43 -17.15 -2.98
C ASN A 166 10.00 -17.42 -4.38
N ARG A 167 11.34 -17.47 -4.45
CA ARG A 167 12.06 -17.89 -5.65
C ARG A 167 12.09 -19.43 -5.72
N THR A 168 11.55 -20.00 -6.79
CA THR A 168 11.65 -21.46 -6.97
C THR A 168 12.91 -21.86 -7.75
N ASN A 169 12.97 -21.64 -9.06
CA ASN A 169 14.13 -22.06 -9.85
C ASN A 169 14.42 -21.17 -11.06
N GLY A 170 13.71 -20.04 -11.15
CA GLY A 170 13.73 -19.21 -12.33
C GLY A 170 14.56 -17.94 -12.23
N ALA A 171 14.44 -17.13 -13.25
CA ALA A 171 15.14 -15.87 -13.43
C ALA A 171 14.25 -14.70 -13.00
N LEU A 172 14.71 -13.83 -12.11
CA LEU A 172 13.98 -12.66 -11.65
C LEU A 172 14.76 -11.39 -12.00
N GLY A 173 14.14 -10.52 -12.79
CA GLY A 173 14.75 -9.26 -13.23
C GLY A 173 13.86 -8.05 -12.98
N GLY A 174 14.46 -6.91 -12.69
CA GLY A 174 13.73 -5.66 -12.49
C GLY A 174 12.96 -5.24 -13.74
N LEU A 175 13.54 -5.38 -14.94
CA LEU A 175 12.85 -5.11 -16.21
C LEU A 175 12.48 -6.42 -16.91
N ILE A 176 13.45 -7.31 -17.13
CA ILE A 176 13.32 -8.54 -17.91
C ILE A 176 13.70 -9.73 -17.03
N GLY A 177 12.79 -10.71 -16.88
CA GLY A 177 13.07 -11.90 -16.10
C GLY A 177 14.13 -12.78 -16.76
N TRP A 178 13.89 -13.26 -17.96
CA TRP A 178 14.80 -14.12 -18.71
C TRP A 178 15.02 -13.59 -20.13
N HIS A 179 16.26 -13.22 -20.41
CA HIS A 179 16.71 -12.89 -21.75
C HIS A 179 17.27 -14.14 -22.42
N ASN A 180 16.53 -14.72 -23.35
CA ASN A 180 16.87 -15.97 -24.06
C ASN A 180 16.85 -15.77 -25.59
N CYS A 181 17.41 -14.65 -26.06
CA CYS A 181 17.56 -14.36 -27.48
C CYS A 181 18.98 -14.68 -27.93
N LYS A 182 19.11 -15.54 -28.95
CA LYS A 182 20.40 -15.87 -29.57
C LYS A 182 20.93 -14.75 -30.45
N THR A 183 20.01 -14.12 -31.18
CA THR A 183 20.30 -13.08 -32.19
C THR A 183 19.23 -12.02 -32.16
N ASN A 184 19.49 -10.86 -32.80
CA ASN A 184 18.48 -9.86 -33.12
C ASN A 184 17.64 -9.38 -31.94
N PHE A 185 18.25 -8.82 -30.89
CA PHE A 185 17.55 -8.14 -29.84
C PHE A 185 18.02 -6.68 -29.71
N SER A 186 17.15 -5.83 -29.17
CA SER A 186 17.51 -4.46 -28.79
C SER A 186 16.81 -4.09 -27.48
N VAL A 187 17.60 -3.71 -26.47
CA VAL A 187 17.08 -3.15 -25.22
C VAL A 187 17.78 -1.81 -24.99
N THR A 188 17.07 -0.71 -25.21
CA THR A 188 17.70 0.62 -25.22
C THR A 188 16.85 1.66 -24.49
N ASN A 189 17.54 2.59 -23.81
CA ASN A 189 16.92 3.72 -23.10
C ASN A 189 15.84 3.26 -22.13
N CYS A 190 16.11 2.21 -21.37
CA CYS A 190 15.17 1.61 -20.43
C CYS A 190 15.69 1.69 -19.01
N TYR A 191 14.78 1.64 -18.03
CA TYR A 191 15.19 1.47 -16.65
C TYR A 191 14.30 0.50 -15.87
N ALA A 192 14.84 0.01 -14.75
CA ALA A 192 14.12 -0.71 -13.73
C ALA A 192 14.36 -0.07 -12.37
N ALA A 193 13.31 0.08 -11.57
CA ALA A 193 13.38 0.56 -10.20
C ALA A 193 12.43 -0.28 -9.33
N ILE A 194 12.81 -1.52 -9.14
CA ILE A 194 12.03 -2.55 -8.45
C ILE A 194 12.65 -2.83 -7.08
N ASN A 195 11.82 -2.81 -6.03
CA ASN A 195 12.21 -3.35 -4.73
C ASN A 195 11.94 -4.87 -4.70
N MET A 196 13.01 -5.68 -4.54
CA MET A 196 12.94 -7.13 -4.55
C MET A 196 13.07 -7.70 -3.14
N GLU A 197 11.94 -8.15 -2.55
CA GLU A 197 11.89 -8.81 -1.25
C GLU A 197 11.63 -10.31 -1.45
N LEU A 198 12.71 -11.07 -1.54
CA LEU A 198 12.65 -12.45 -1.98
C LEU A 198 13.13 -13.43 -0.90
N THR A 199 12.40 -14.54 -0.78
CA THR A 199 12.80 -15.70 0.01
C THR A 199 13.30 -16.83 -0.91
N GLY A 200 13.96 -17.85 -0.33
CA GLY A 200 14.52 -18.97 -1.08
C GLY A 200 15.96 -18.71 -1.54
N THR A 201 16.67 -19.79 -1.92
CA THR A 201 18.13 -19.80 -2.13
C THR A 201 18.57 -20.04 -3.58
N ASN A 202 17.61 -20.15 -4.51
CA ASN A 202 17.89 -20.47 -5.91
C ASN A 202 18.58 -19.30 -6.65
N ARG A 203 18.54 -19.27 -7.98
CA ARG A 203 19.28 -18.31 -8.82
C ARG A 203 19.18 -16.87 -8.28
N GLN A 204 20.27 -16.14 -8.37
CA GLN A 204 20.30 -14.75 -7.91
C GLN A 204 19.47 -13.87 -8.85
N PRO A 205 18.61 -12.95 -8.34
CA PRO A 205 17.94 -11.99 -9.17
C PRO A 205 18.88 -10.91 -9.71
N GLY A 206 18.50 -10.29 -10.82
CA GLY A 206 19.19 -9.11 -11.37
C GLY A 206 18.31 -7.86 -11.28
N GLY A 207 18.89 -6.74 -10.92
CA GLY A 207 18.17 -5.48 -10.79
C GLY A 207 17.54 -4.98 -12.11
N PHE A 208 18.05 -5.46 -13.25
CA PHE A 208 17.55 -5.14 -14.59
C PHE A 208 17.15 -6.40 -15.35
N ILE A 209 18.08 -7.37 -15.52
CA ILE A 209 17.85 -8.67 -16.17
C ILE A 209 18.08 -9.79 -15.17
N GLY A 210 17.11 -10.72 -15.04
CA GLY A 210 17.21 -11.83 -14.09
C GLY A 210 18.20 -12.92 -14.52
N TYR A 211 18.17 -13.28 -15.79
CA TYR A 211 19.08 -14.29 -16.36
C TYR A 211 19.24 -14.09 -17.87
N ILE A 212 20.46 -14.25 -18.33
CA ILE A 212 20.81 -14.24 -19.75
C ILE A 212 21.22 -15.67 -20.12
N GLY A 213 20.41 -16.33 -20.95
CA GLY A 213 20.49 -17.76 -21.19
C GLY A 213 21.36 -18.19 -22.38
N GLU A 214 21.61 -17.29 -23.33
CA GLU A 214 22.35 -17.65 -24.56
C GLU A 214 23.71 -16.96 -24.59
N ALA A 215 24.74 -17.77 -24.81
CA ALA A 215 26.13 -17.33 -24.70
C ALA A 215 26.62 -16.46 -25.87
N ASP A 216 26.07 -16.66 -27.08
CA ASP A 216 26.53 -16.00 -28.31
C ASP A 216 25.50 -15.01 -28.86
N ALA A 217 24.75 -14.36 -27.98
CA ALA A 217 23.72 -13.42 -28.37
C ALA A 217 24.31 -12.21 -29.13
N THR A 218 23.71 -11.89 -30.28
CA THR A 218 23.96 -10.68 -31.04
C THR A 218 22.83 -9.67 -30.80
N GLY A 219 23.12 -8.38 -30.76
CA GLY A 219 22.12 -7.35 -30.58
C GLY A 219 22.63 -6.13 -29.84
N VAL A 220 21.72 -5.34 -29.28
CA VAL A 220 22.04 -4.08 -28.61
C VAL A 220 21.49 -4.07 -27.18
N LEU A 221 22.36 -3.85 -26.19
CA LEU A 221 22.00 -3.54 -24.81
C LEU A 221 22.69 -2.21 -24.46
N LYS A 222 21.94 -1.10 -24.56
CA LYS A 222 22.56 0.22 -24.53
C LYS A 222 21.72 1.25 -23.77
N SER A 223 22.41 2.12 -23.03
CA SER A 223 21.80 3.29 -22.37
C SER A 223 20.69 2.88 -21.38
N ASN A 224 20.95 1.86 -20.56
CA ASN A 224 20.00 1.32 -19.61
C ASN A 224 20.44 1.57 -18.17
N VAL A 225 19.47 1.75 -17.27
CA VAL A 225 19.73 2.06 -15.86
C VAL A 225 18.97 1.12 -14.92
N SER A 226 19.67 0.55 -13.93
CA SER A 226 19.08 -0.18 -12.83
C SER A 226 19.09 0.66 -11.55
N TYR A 227 17.92 1.03 -11.07
CA TYR A 227 17.72 1.62 -9.74
C TYR A 227 17.24 0.59 -8.72
N SER A 228 17.08 -0.65 -9.13
CA SER A 228 16.47 -1.69 -8.32
C SER A 228 17.22 -1.92 -7.02
N THR A 229 16.47 -2.23 -5.98
CA THR A 229 16.94 -2.53 -4.63
C THR A 229 16.42 -3.90 -4.18
N GLY A 230 16.87 -4.39 -3.03
CA GLY A 230 16.32 -5.63 -2.49
C GLY A 230 17.25 -6.35 -1.53
N ASN A 231 16.75 -7.45 -0.98
CA ASN A 231 17.47 -8.25 0.02
C ASN A 231 18.42 -9.31 -0.59
N ALA A 232 18.36 -9.56 -1.91
CA ALA A 232 19.20 -10.54 -2.59
C ALA A 232 19.35 -10.21 -4.07
N GLY A 233 20.50 -10.58 -4.67
CA GLY A 233 20.76 -10.49 -6.11
C GLY A 233 21.88 -9.55 -6.49
N TYR A 234 21.96 -9.27 -7.79
CA TYR A 234 22.94 -8.38 -8.39
C TYR A 234 22.29 -7.10 -8.91
N LYS A 235 23.07 -6.04 -9.03
CA LYS A 235 22.55 -4.71 -9.36
C LYS A 235 21.94 -4.60 -10.74
N PHE A 236 22.44 -5.35 -11.71
CA PHE A 236 21.97 -5.29 -13.08
C PHE A 236 21.54 -6.67 -13.60
N ASP A 237 22.42 -7.67 -13.62
CA ASP A 237 22.17 -9.00 -14.17
C ASP A 237 22.34 -10.12 -13.13
N GLY A 238 21.36 -11.02 -13.03
CA GLY A 238 21.31 -12.13 -12.09
C GLY A 238 22.03 -13.41 -12.55
N SER A 239 22.58 -13.45 -13.78
CA SER A 239 23.22 -14.64 -14.34
C SER A 239 24.42 -15.10 -13.50
N THR A 240 24.52 -16.41 -13.28
CA THR A 240 25.64 -17.03 -12.53
C THR A 240 26.70 -17.65 -13.44
N GLU A 241 26.43 -17.77 -14.73
CA GLU A 241 27.29 -18.36 -15.71
C GLU A 241 28.07 -17.31 -16.51
N THR A 242 29.21 -17.68 -17.07
CA THR A 242 29.99 -16.80 -17.96
C THR A 242 29.22 -16.58 -19.25
N ILE A 243 28.68 -15.38 -19.43
CA ILE A 243 27.95 -15.01 -20.63
C ILE A 243 28.93 -14.37 -21.60
N LYS A 244 29.00 -14.92 -22.79
CA LYS A 244 29.78 -14.36 -23.89
C LYS A 244 28.82 -13.64 -24.86
N TYR A 245 28.64 -12.35 -24.68
CA TYR A 245 28.11 -11.50 -25.75
C TYR A 245 29.27 -11.23 -26.74
N THR A 246 29.50 -12.13 -27.68
CA THR A 246 30.64 -12.01 -28.59
C THR A 246 30.45 -10.91 -29.63
N THR A 247 29.22 -10.52 -29.93
CA THR A 247 28.90 -9.58 -31.01
C THR A 247 27.83 -8.53 -30.61
N ALA A 248 27.35 -8.55 -29.38
CA ALA A 248 26.39 -7.55 -28.91
C ALA A 248 27.08 -6.20 -28.61
N GLN A 249 26.41 -5.11 -28.98
CA GLN A 249 26.82 -3.78 -28.57
C GLN A 249 26.32 -3.54 -27.13
N ILE A 250 27.24 -3.53 -26.18
CA ILE A 250 26.97 -3.30 -24.76
C ILE A 250 27.61 -1.96 -24.38
N GLU A 251 26.78 -0.94 -24.17
CA GLU A 251 27.26 0.40 -23.91
C GLU A 251 26.38 1.11 -22.88
N ASN A 252 26.98 1.97 -22.06
CA ASN A 252 26.26 2.85 -21.15
C ASN A 252 25.25 2.12 -20.27
N LEU A 253 25.72 1.07 -19.57
CA LEU A 253 24.95 0.37 -18.57
C LEU A 253 25.29 0.89 -17.17
N TYR A 254 24.28 1.28 -16.43
CA TYR A 254 24.45 1.91 -15.12
C TYR A 254 23.61 1.25 -14.04
N SER A 255 24.13 1.26 -12.82
CA SER A 255 23.41 0.80 -11.65
C SER A 255 23.54 1.79 -10.50
N LEU A 256 22.52 1.86 -9.65
CA LEU A 256 22.53 2.71 -8.46
C LEU A 256 23.61 2.21 -7.48
N ARG A 257 24.55 3.10 -7.12
CA ARG A 257 25.65 2.77 -6.19
C ARG A 257 25.12 2.37 -4.82
N GLU A 258 24.12 3.08 -4.35
CA GLU A 258 23.51 2.94 -3.02
C GLU A 258 22.58 1.72 -2.92
N SER A 259 22.34 0.99 -4.02
CA SER A 259 21.57 -0.26 -3.99
C SER A 259 22.26 -1.32 -3.13
N ARG A 260 21.50 -2.04 -2.31
CA ARG A 260 21.99 -3.16 -1.48
C ARG A 260 22.32 -4.41 -2.30
N LEU A 261 21.90 -4.47 -3.55
CA LEU A 261 22.22 -5.59 -4.44
C LEU A 261 23.72 -5.67 -4.66
N LYS A 262 24.23 -6.88 -4.86
CA LYS A 262 25.66 -7.16 -5.06
C LYS A 262 26.14 -6.56 -6.39
N ARG A 263 27.39 -6.11 -6.42
CA ARG A 263 28.04 -5.69 -7.67
C ARG A 263 28.39 -6.91 -8.53
N GLU A 264 28.28 -6.78 -9.83
CA GLU A 264 28.66 -7.80 -10.80
C GLU A 264 30.15 -8.13 -10.71
N SER A 265 31.00 -7.15 -10.42
CA SER A 265 32.45 -7.33 -10.21
C SER A 265 32.81 -8.24 -9.03
N SER A 266 31.85 -8.54 -8.13
CA SER A 266 32.06 -9.53 -7.05
C SER A 266 31.96 -10.98 -7.53
N ARG A 267 31.66 -11.24 -8.80
CA ARG A 267 31.60 -12.58 -9.38
C ARG A 267 32.95 -13.03 -9.86
N THR A 268 33.31 -14.25 -9.54
CA THR A 268 34.46 -14.90 -10.14
C THR A 268 34.04 -15.48 -11.50
N GLY A 269 34.71 -15.06 -12.59
CA GLY A 269 34.60 -15.68 -13.91
C GLY A 269 33.71 -15.02 -14.96
N ASN A 270 32.97 -13.93 -14.65
CA ASN A 270 32.18 -13.21 -15.66
C ASN A 270 32.91 -11.95 -16.14
N THR A 271 33.42 -11.97 -17.36
CA THR A 271 34.24 -10.89 -17.92
C THR A 271 33.49 -9.89 -18.79
N ASN A 272 32.23 -10.16 -19.19
CA ASN A 272 31.56 -9.38 -20.23
C ASN A 272 30.60 -8.30 -19.72
N LEU A 273 30.21 -8.32 -18.45
CA LEU A 273 29.42 -7.25 -17.83
C LEU A 273 30.26 -6.31 -16.95
N THR A 274 31.58 -6.31 -17.15
CA THR A 274 32.51 -5.35 -16.50
C THR A 274 32.24 -3.89 -16.89
N GLN A 275 31.39 -3.68 -17.90
CA GLN A 275 30.97 -2.34 -18.37
C GLN A 275 29.81 -1.72 -17.58
N ILE A 276 29.24 -2.41 -16.56
CA ILE A 276 28.22 -1.82 -15.70
C ILE A 276 28.89 -0.87 -14.71
N THR A 277 28.51 0.39 -14.78
CA THR A 277 29.06 1.45 -13.95
C THR A 277 28.12 1.78 -12.80
N ASP A 278 28.62 1.68 -11.57
CA ASP A 278 27.91 2.17 -10.38
C ASP A 278 27.93 3.71 -10.35
N VAL A 279 26.77 4.33 -10.30
CA VAL A 279 26.60 5.78 -10.20
C VAL A 279 25.83 6.18 -8.97
N THR A 280 26.16 7.34 -8.41
CA THR A 280 25.49 7.89 -7.23
C THR A 280 24.10 8.41 -7.58
N VAL A 281 23.23 8.48 -6.57
CA VAL A 281 21.91 9.10 -6.69
C VAL A 281 22.01 10.55 -7.18
N ASP A 282 23.03 11.31 -6.74
CA ASP A 282 23.25 12.68 -7.18
C ASP A 282 23.45 12.79 -8.70
N LYS A 283 24.23 11.87 -9.28
CA LYS A 283 24.41 11.84 -10.74
C LYS A 283 23.16 11.39 -11.47
N LEU A 284 22.43 10.42 -10.92
CA LEU A 284 21.16 9.93 -11.47
C LEU A 284 20.01 10.96 -11.32
N SER A 285 20.17 11.99 -10.48
CA SER A 285 19.22 13.09 -10.34
C SER A 285 19.45 14.24 -11.35
N GLN A 286 20.49 14.12 -12.19
CA GLN A 286 20.83 15.13 -13.20
C GLN A 286 20.26 14.74 -14.57
N LYS A 287 19.49 15.62 -15.19
CA LYS A 287 18.91 15.42 -16.53
C LYS A 287 20.01 15.11 -17.58
N GLU A 288 21.14 15.83 -17.50
CA GLU A 288 22.26 15.71 -18.41
C GLU A 288 22.85 14.29 -18.45
N PHE A 289 22.75 13.54 -17.34
CA PHE A 289 23.15 12.14 -17.31
C PHE A 289 22.40 11.30 -18.35
N TYR A 290 21.09 11.50 -18.47
CA TYR A 290 20.23 10.74 -19.40
C TYR A 290 20.36 11.26 -20.84
N THR A 291 20.33 12.57 -21.03
CA THR A 291 20.44 13.16 -22.39
C THR A 291 21.79 12.86 -23.04
N ASN A 292 22.88 12.76 -22.26
CA ASN A 292 24.18 12.34 -22.75
C ASN A 292 24.21 10.85 -23.17
N MET A 293 23.29 10.03 -22.67
CA MET A 293 23.11 8.64 -23.11
C MET A 293 22.19 8.52 -24.33
N GLY A 294 21.60 9.63 -24.81
CA GLY A 294 20.67 9.64 -25.94
C GLY A 294 19.18 9.51 -25.55
N TRP A 295 18.82 9.72 -24.28
CA TRP A 295 17.41 9.78 -23.89
C TRP A 295 16.83 11.12 -24.36
N SER A 296 15.82 11.07 -25.23
CA SER A 296 15.19 12.26 -25.80
C SER A 296 14.19 12.90 -24.86
N GLU A 297 14.23 14.23 -24.75
CA GLU A 297 13.22 15.01 -24.03
C GLU A 297 11.84 14.97 -24.69
N ASP A 298 11.74 14.61 -25.95
CA ASP A 298 10.44 14.39 -26.62
C ASP A 298 9.75 13.12 -26.13
N VAL A 299 10.50 12.20 -25.53
CA VAL A 299 10.02 10.93 -25.01
C VAL A 299 9.95 10.94 -23.49
N TRP A 300 10.94 11.52 -22.83
CA TRP A 300 11.11 11.48 -21.37
C TRP A 300 10.84 12.84 -20.74
N ASP A 301 10.12 12.82 -19.62
CA ASP A 301 9.99 13.96 -18.72
C ASP A 301 10.95 13.78 -17.54
N PHE A 302 11.88 14.69 -17.40
CA PHE A 302 12.89 14.72 -16.34
C PHE A 302 12.53 15.62 -15.15
N ALA A 303 11.34 16.25 -15.16
CA ALA A 303 10.91 17.10 -14.05
C ALA A 303 10.91 16.36 -12.69
N PRO A 304 10.52 15.06 -12.59
CA PRO A 304 10.53 14.32 -11.34
C PRO A 304 11.91 14.16 -10.69
N LEU A 305 13.01 14.28 -11.46
CA LEU A 305 14.37 14.22 -10.92
C LEU A 305 14.65 15.30 -9.86
N LYS A 306 14.03 16.50 -9.99
CA LYS A 306 14.15 17.58 -9.01
C LYS A 306 13.55 17.22 -7.65
N GLU A 307 12.64 16.24 -7.63
CA GLU A 307 12.01 15.70 -6.44
C GLU A 307 12.72 14.43 -5.93
N GLY A 308 13.87 14.07 -6.51
CA GLY A 308 14.58 12.83 -6.19
C GLY A 308 13.87 11.57 -6.68
N LYS A 309 13.03 11.68 -7.69
CA LYS A 309 12.29 10.57 -8.31
C LYS A 309 12.91 10.15 -9.64
N THR A 310 12.55 8.96 -10.13
CA THR A 310 12.95 8.49 -11.46
C THR A 310 12.27 9.32 -12.57
N PRO A 311 12.89 9.46 -13.78
CA PRO A 311 12.22 10.07 -14.91
C PRO A 311 10.97 9.28 -15.33
N ILE A 312 10.03 9.92 -15.97
CA ILE A 312 8.83 9.30 -16.52
C ILE A 312 8.72 9.53 -18.02
N LEU A 313 7.92 8.72 -18.69
CA LEU A 313 7.56 8.99 -20.09
C LEU A 313 6.61 10.19 -20.16
N ARG A 314 6.79 11.06 -21.16
CA ARG A 314 5.81 12.11 -21.43
C ARG A 314 4.43 11.49 -21.64
N ASN A 315 3.39 12.13 -21.26
CA ASN A 315 2.00 11.62 -21.29
C ASN A 315 1.71 10.50 -20.27
N ASN A 316 2.63 10.23 -19.35
CA ASN A 316 2.37 9.31 -18.23
C ASN A 316 1.96 10.06 -16.97
N ASP A 317 1.33 9.35 -16.04
CA ASP A 317 0.87 9.94 -14.79
C ASP A 317 2.02 10.03 -13.77
N SER A 318 1.98 11.03 -12.91
CA SER A 318 3.04 11.28 -11.91
C SER A 318 3.24 10.14 -10.89
N ASN A 319 2.24 9.26 -10.73
CA ASN A 319 2.33 8.07 -9.87
C ASN A 319 3.14 6.91 -10.50
N MET A 320 3.55 7.03 -11.76
CA MET A 320 4.36 6.04 -12.47
C MET A 320 5.87 6.25 -12.28
N THR A 321 6.26 6.89 -11.21
CA THR A 321 7.65 7.12 -10.81
C THR A 321 7.93 6.53 -9.42
N THR A 322 9.19 6.43 -9.04
CA THR A 322 9.58 6.00 -7.69
C THR A 322 10.76 6.84 -7.20
N MET A 323 10.98 6.85 -5.90
CA MET A 323 12.14 7.51 -5.31
C MET A 323 13.44 6.82 -5.73
N LEU A 324 14.45 7.60 -6.07
CA LEU A 324 15.77 7.11 -6.47
C LEU A 324 16.52 6.41 -5.33
N GLN A 325 16.20 6.74 -4.10
CA GLN A 325 16.84 6.15 -2.92
C GLN A 325 15.84 5.91 -1.80
N THR A 326 15.84 4.69 -1.26
CA THR A 326 15.24 4.38 0.04
C THR A 326 16.29 4.60 1.11
N LYS A 327 15.99 5.46 2.10
CA LYS A 327 16.87 5.76 3.23
C LYS A 327 16.59 4.80 4.38
N GLU A 328 17.64 4.14 4.86
CA GLU A 328 17.55 3.22 5.98
C GLU A 328 17.50 3.98 7.30
N ILE A 329 16.61 3.54 8.17
CA ILE A 329 16.48 4.02 9.54
C ILE A 329 16.89 2.89 10.47
N ALA A 330 18.07 3.02 11.05
CA ALA A 330 18.66 2.04 11.98
C ALA A 330 18.84 2.58 13.41
N SER A 331 18.51 3.86 13.64
CA SER A 331 18.67 4.51 14.94
C SER A 331 17.65 5.61 15.18
N ALA A 332 17.49 6.02 16.44
CA ALA A 332 16.70 7.19 16.82
C ALA A 332 17.20 8.50 16.15
N ALA A 333 18.49 8.59 15.88
CA ALA A 333 19.07 9.72 15.17
C ALA A 333 18.65 9.76 13.71
N ASP A 334 18.65 8.61 13.02
CA ASP A 334 18.17 8.51 11.63
C ASP A 334 16.69 8.87 11.53
N LEU A 335 15.87 8.39 12.47
CA LEU A 335 14.44 8.70 12.53
C LEU A 335 14.20 10.22 12.68
N LYS A 336 14.95 10.89 13.55
CA LYS A 336 14.90 12.35 13.73
C LYS A 336 15.41 13.11 12.50
N ASN A 337 16.36 12.55 11.77
CA ASN A 337 16.93 13.17 10.57
C ASN A 337 15.98 13.17 9.38
N ILE A 338 14.87 12.44 9.42
CA ILE A 338 13.79 12.50 8.41
C ILE A 338 13.31 13.95 8.20
N LYS A 339 13.35 14.81 9.23
CA LYS A 339 13.02 16.25 9.14
C LYS A 339 13.81 17.01 8.07
N ASN A 340 14.97 16.51 7.66
CA ASN A 340 15.83 17.15 6.66
C ASN A 340 15.41 16.83 5.21
N ASP A 341 14.55 15.81 5.02
CA ASP A 341 13.94 15.50 3.74
C ASP A 341 12.57 14.84 3.98
N LEU A 342 11.54 15.68 4.09
CA LEU A 342 10.18 15.29 4.41
C LEU A 342 9.42 14.62 3.23
N SER A 343 10.09 14.48 2.08
CA SER A 343 9.53 13.82 0.88
C SER A 343 10.22 12.50 0.55
N GLY A 344 11.22 12.09 1.32
CA GLY A 344 12.01 10.87 1.12
C GLY A 344 11.23 9.58 1.34
N VAL A 345 11.79 8.46 0.88
CA VAL A 345 11.34 7.10 1.18
C VAL A 345 12.25 6.50 2.24
N TYR A 346 11.66 6.07 3.33
CA TYR A 346 12.35 5.56 4.51
C TYR A 346 11.91 4.15 4.85
N VAL A 347 12.84 3.31 5.30
CA VAL A 347 12.56 1.95 5.76
C VAL A 347 13.25 1.68 7.09
N LEU A 348 12.51 1.20 8.07
CA LEU A 348 13.10 0.71 9.31
C LEU A 348 13.86 -0.59 9.04
N THR A 349 15.07 -0.70 9.56
CA THR A 349 15.93 -1.89 9.42
C THR A 349 16.20 -2.60 10.74
N THR A 350 15.72 -2.02 11.83
CA THR A 350 15.76 -2.56 13.20
C THR A 350 14.68 -1.89 14.03
N ASP A 351 14.41 -2.42 15.21
CA ASP A 351 13.58 -1.76 16.22
C ASP A 351 14.27 -0.50 16.73
N ILE A 352 13.53 0.58 16.89
CA ILE A 352 14.07 1.90 17.24
C ILE A 352 13.53 2.34 18.60
N ASP A 353 14.38 2.41 19.61
CA ASP A 353 14.05 2.99 20.91
C ASP A 353 14.21 4.53 20.87
N ILE A 354 13.11 5.25 21.14
CA ILE A 354 13.06 6.72 21.20
C ILE A 354 12.63 7.23 22.59
N SER A 355 12.74 6.42 23.63
CA SER A 355 12.35 6.77 25.00
C SER A 355 13.06 8.00 25.56
N GLU A 356 14.26 8.33 25.06
CA GLU A 356 15.01 9.55 25.37
C GLU A 356 14.56 10.78 24.55
N SER A 357 13.60 10.63 23.63
CA SER A 357 13.15 11.68 22.70
C SER A 357 11.90 12.39 23.22
N ALA A 358 12.06 13.31 24.16
CA ALA A 358 10.95 13.97 24.86
C ALA A 358 10.72 15.44 24.48
N SER A 359 11.55 16.04 23.62
CA SER A 359 11.48 17.48 23.29
C SER A 359 11.01 17.74 21.86
N GLY A 360 10.13 18.72 21.69
CA GLY A 360 9.61 19.13 20.39
C GLY A 360 8.10 18.90 20.25
N THR A 361 7.57 19.25 19.07
CA THR A 361 6.15 19.10 18.74
C THR A 361 5.83 17.70 18.22
N ALA A 362 6.80 17.06 17.57
CA ALA A 362 6.78 15.68 17.09
C ALA A 362 8.23 15.18 16.93
N VAL A 363 8.43 13.86 16.80
CA VAL A 363 9.73 13.25 16.49
C VAL A 363 10.21 13.69 15.12
N ILE A 364 9.28 13.72 14.15
CA ILE A 364 9.48 14.22 12.78
C ILE A 364 8.58 15.45 12.61
N PRO A 365 9.09 16.65 12.93
CA PRO A 365 8.32 17.88 12.81
C PRO A 365 8.18 18.33 11.37
N GLY A 366 7.10 19.07 11.07
CA GLY A 366 6.80 19.62 9.76
C GLY A 366 5.80 18.79 8.97
N ILE A 367 5.75 19.01 7.65
CA ILE A 367 4.78 18.38 6.75
C ILE A 367 5.46 17.23 6.01
N PHE A 368 5.20 16.00 6.44
CA PHE A 368 5.75 14.81 5.82
C PHE A 368 4.89 14.40 4.60
N LYS A 369 5.54 14.31 3.45
CA LYS A 369 4.95 13.93 2.15
C LYS A 369 5.53 12.64 1.58
N GLY A 370 6.49 12.06 2.29
CA GLY A 370 7.24 10.88 1.86
C GLY A 370 6.55 9.57 2.19
N THR A 371 7.35 8.52 2.20
CA THR A 371 6.95 7.17 2.60
C THR A 371 7.76 6.71 3.79
N LEU A 372 7.12 6.16 4.82
CA LEU A 372 7.77 5.43 5.90
C LEU A 372 7.27 3.99 5.92
N LYS A 373 8.20 3.04 5.74
CA LYS A 373 7.96 1.60 5.83
C LYS A 373 8.57 1.06 7.11
N GLY A 374 7.74 0.51 7.98
CA GLY A 374 8.19 -0.12 9.23
C GLY A 374 8.87 -1.46 9.02
N ASN A 375 8.55 -2.17 7.93
CA ASN A 375 9.14 -3.47 7.58
C ASN A 375 9.07 -4.51 8.72
N GLY A 376 8.00 -4.45 9.53
CA GLY A 376 7.78 -5.31 10.69
C GLY A 376 8.47 -4.86 11.98
N HIS A 377 9.31 -3.83 11.93
CA HIS A 377 10.02 -3.28 13.09
C HIS A 377 9.14 -2.33 13.92
N GLN A 378 9.63 -2.04 15.14
CA GLN A 378 8.90 -1.25 16.14
C GLN A 378 9.62 0.07 16.43
N ILE A 379 8.83 1.09 16.75
CA ILE A 379 9.29 2.33 17.37
C ILE A 379 8.80 2.31 18.83
N ILE A 380 9.73 2.33 19.77
CA ILE A 380 9.51 2.02 21.19
C ILE A 380 9.69 3.25 22.06
N GLY A 381 8.85 3.40 23.09
CA GLY A 381 9.07 4.38 24.18
C GLY A 381 8.74 5.83 23.82
N GLN A 382 7.87 6.05 22.87
CA GLN A 382 7.49 7.35 22.32
C GLN A 382 6.90 8.29 23.41
N LYS A 383 7.39 9.55 23.50
CA LYS A 383 6.92 10.59 24.43
C LYS A 383 6.23 11.79 23.77
N ILE A 384 6.31 11.89 22.47
CA ILE A 384 5.66 12.93 21.64
C ILE A 384 5.13 12.27 20.35
N PRO A 385 4.17 12.85 19.63
CA PRO A 385 3.69 12.34 18.33
C PRO A 385 4.83 11.99 17.37
N LEU A 386 4.67 10.96 16.55
CA LEU A 386 5.71 10.62 15.57
C LEU A 386 5.81 11.70 14.49
N PHE A 387 4.66 12.16 13.95
CA PHE A 387 4.59 13.20 12.93
C PHE A 387 3.74 14.41 13.40
N ASP A 388 4.10 15.61 12.94
CA ASP A 388 3.20 16.76 13.02
C ASP A 388 2.07 16.63 11.99
N THR A 389 2.40 16.57 10.71
CA THR A 389 1.42 16.49 9.61
C THR A 389 1.85 15.49 8.56
N LEU A 390 0.92 14.64 8.15
CA LEU A 390 1.01 13.79 6.98
C LEU A 390 0.20 14.43 5.84
N ASP A 391 0.79 14.64 4.67
CA ASP A 391 0.17 15.33 3.53
C ASP A 391 0.50 14.60 2.23
N GLY A 392 -0.40 13.75 1.75
CA GLY A 392 -0.15 12.86 0.62
C GLY A 392 0.93 11.79 0.92
N ALA A 393 1.15 11.50 2.20
CA ALA A 393 2.16 10.57 2.68
C ALA A 393 1.70 9.11 2.63
N THR A 394 2.65 8.18 2.65
CA THR A 394 2.39 6.75 2.81
C THR A 394 3.09 6.23 4.07
N ILE A 395 2.33 5.63 4.98
CA ILE A 395 2.86 4.98 6.19
C ILE A 395 2.43 3.52 6.17
N GLU A 396 3.38 2.60 6.13
CA GLU A 396 3.11 1.16 5.97
C GLU A 396 3.86 0.32 6.99
N ASN A 397 3.18 -0.67 7.57
CA ASN A 397 3.77 -1.73 8.40
C ASN A 397 4.62 -1.20 9.57
N VAL A 398 4.13 -0.17 10.28
CA VAL A 398 4.81 0.48 11.40
C VAL A 398 4.15 0.05 12.71
N LYS A 399 4.96 -0.32 13.71
CA LYS A 399 4.50 -0.63 15.06
C LYS A 399 4.98 0.45 16.02
N LEU A 400 4.06 1.09 16.75
CA LEU A 400 4.33 2.07 17.80
C LEU A 400 3.98 1.44 19.15
N VAL A 401 4.96 1.26 20.02
CA VAL A 401 4.76 0.48 21.23
C VAL A 401 5.34 1.11 22.50
N GLN A 402 4.70 0.84 23.64
CA GLN A 402 5.22 1.16 24.98
C GLN A 402 5.58 2.64 25.17
N GLY A 403 4.71 3.55 24.70
CA GLY A 403 4.93 4.99 24.80
C GLY A 403 3.99 5.67 25.77
N GLU A 404 4.46 6.81 26.31
CA GLU A 404 3.66 7.70 27.17
C GLU A 404 3.75 9.12 26.65
N ILE A 405 2.74 9.54 25.89
CA ILE A 405 2.62 10.89 25.33
C ILE A 405 1.76 11.74 26.28
N ASN A 406 2.37 12.69 26.98
CA ASN A 406 1.69 13.56 27.93
C ASN A 406 1.87 15.03 27.55
N GLN A 407 0.97 15.54 26.74
CA GLN A 407 0.99 16.92 26.21
C GLN A 407 -0.30 17.68 26.59
N LYS A 408 -0.57 17.82 27.90
CA LYS A 408 -1.83 18.40 28.46
C LYS A 408 -2.21 19.79 27.94
N GLY A 409 -1.26 20.58 27.44
CA GLY A 409 -1.51 21.93 26.88
C GLY A 409 -1.64 21.98 25.35
N ILE A 410 -1.63 20.82 24.66
CA ILE A 410 -1.62 20.74 23.19
C ILE A 410 -2.95 20.20 22.69
N ASP A 411 -3.52 20.86 21.68
CA ASP A 411 -4.85 20.56 21.16
C ASP A 411 -4.95 19.26 20.32
N LYS A 412 -3.93 18.94 19.53
CA LYS A 412 -3.89 17.76 18.68
C LYS A 412 -2.76 16.85 19.09
N VAL A 413 -3.09 15.71 19.66
CA VAL A 413 -2.10 14.75 20.17
C VAL A 413 -2.52 13.32 19.79
N ALA A 414 -1.62 12.57 19.17
CA ALA A 414 -1.83 11.15 18.87
C ALA A 414 -0.48 10.45 18.72
N ALA A 415 -0.47 9.11 18.71
CA ALA A 415 0.79 8.36 18.58
C ALA A 415 1.42 8.55 17.20
N LEU A 416 0.68 8.36 16.11
CA LEU A 416 1.24 8.45 14.75
C LEU A 416 1.36 9.91 14.29
N ALA A 417 0.26 10.64 14.21
CA ALA A 417 0.28 12.00 13.67
C ALA A 417 -0.77 12.91 14.31
N LYS A 418 -0.45 14.20 14.42
CA LYS A 418 -1.43 15.21 14.84
C LYS A 418 -2.47 15.46 13.78
N THR A 419 -2.07 15.49 12.48
CA THR A 419 -2.99 15.64 11.34
C THR A 419 -2.57 14.74 10.19
N SER A 420 -3.56 14.30 9.40
CA SER A 420 -3.35 13.67 8.11
C SER A 420 -4.32 14.23 7.07
N GLN A 421 -3.85 14.42 5.83
CA GLN A 421 -4.62 15.06 4.76
C GLN A 421 -4.13 14.66 3.36
N ALA A 422 -4.85 15.14 2.32
CA ALA A 422 -4.41 15.14 0.93
C ALA A 422 -4.07 13.75 0.38
N ASP A 423 -5.02 12.80 0.52
CA ASP A 423 -4.91 11.43 0.03
C ASP A 423 -3.77 10.62 0.70
N THR A 424 -3.45 10.93 1.96
CA THR A 424 -2.53 10.15 2.80
C THR A 424 -3.02 8.71 2.94
N LEU A 425 -2.11 7.75 2.78
CA LEU A 425 -2.36 6.32 3.02
C LEU A 425 -1.67 5.87 4.32
N ILE A 426 -2.45 5.26 5.21
CA ILE A 426 -1.95 4.64 6.45
C ILE A 426 -2.40 3.17 6.43
N LYS A 427 -1.46 2.24 6.31
CA LYS A 427 -1.74 0.82 6.19
C LYS A 427 -0.88 -0.03 7.12
N ASP A 428 -1.48 -1.09 7.72
CA ASP A 428 -0.75 -2.00 8.62
C ASP A 428 -0.02 -1.27 9.76
N VAL A 429 -0.65 -0.27 10.37
CA VAL A 429 -0.05 0.46 11.50
C VAL A 429 -0.66 -0.02 12.81
N TYR A 430 0.22 -0.43 13.72
CA TYR A 430 -0.15 -0.97 15.02
C TYR A 430 0.31 -0.06 16.15
N VAL A 431 -0.62 0.39 16.97
CA VAL A 431 -0.35 1.15 18.21
C VAL A 431 -0.70 0.26 19.39
N ARG A 432 0.27 -0.04 20.25
CA ARG A 432 0.06 -0.95 21.39
C ARG A 432 0.78 -0.50 22.65
N ASP A 433 0.11 -0.69 23.80
CA ASP A 433 0.62 -0.35 25.12
C ASP A 433 1.04 1.13 25.22
N MET A 434 0.19 2.00 24.68
CA MET A 434 0.40 3.45 24.61
C MET A 434 -0.54 4.18 25.57
N SER A 435 -0.04 5.27 26.16
CA SER A 435 -0.85 6.27 26.86
C SER A 435 -0.73 7.61 26.13
N VAL A 436 -1.86 8.22 25.78
CA VAL A 436 -1.91 9.49 25.04
C VAL A 436 -2.80 10.48 25.79
N THR A 437 -2.23 11.57 26.25
CA THR A 437 -2.93 12.63 26.97
C THR A 437 -2.65 13.99 26.31
N GLY A 438 -3.71 14.75 26.06
CA GLY A 438 -3.65 16.08 25.44
C GLY A 438 -4.74 17.02 26.00
N GLN A 439 -4.88 18.22 25.40
CA GLN A 439 -5.88 19.17 25.81
C GLN A 439 -7.23 18.91 25.13
N SER A 440 -7.29 18.91 23.82
CA SER A 440 -8.54 18.84 23.04
C SER A 440 -8.60 17.56 22.19
N ASN A 441 -8.19 17.59 20.94
CA ASN A 441 -8.31 16.45 20.01
C ASN A 441 -7.22 15.40 20.29
N VAL A 442 -7.56 14.33 20.97
CA VAL A 442 -6.62 13.29 21.41
C VAL A 442 -7.01 11.93 20.86
N ALA A 443 -6.06 11.18 20.32
CA ALA A 443 -6.33 9.88 19.70
C ALA A 443 -5.19 8.88 19.85
N GLY A 444 -5.52 7.62 19.68
CA GLY A 444 -4.50 6.57 19.65
C GLY A 444 -3.67 6.59 18.37
N LEU A 445 -4.27 6.81 17.18
CA LEU A 445 -3.55 6.79 15.90
C LEU A 445 -3.32 8.20 15.33
N VAL A 446 -4.37 8.92 14.96
CA VAL A 446 -4.29 10.26 14.35
C VAL A 446 -5.31 11.20 15.01
N ALA A 447 -4.89 12.40 15.42
CA ALA A 447 -5.82 13.30 16.10
C ALA A 447 -6.87 13.90 15.13
N SER A 448 -6.51 14.26 13.90
CA SER A 448 -7.48 14.76 12.92
C SER A 448 -7.13 14.28 11.51
N MET A 449 -8.08 13.61 10.87
CA MET A 449 -7.96 13.06 9.51
C MET A 449 -8.86 13.82 8.54
N ASN A 450 -8.36 14.10 7.33
CA ASN A 450 -9.10 14.68 6.23
C ASN A 450 -8.55 14.13 4.92
N LYS A 451 -9.39 13.57 4.04
CA LYS A 451 -8.94 12.91 2.80
C LYS A 451 -7.80 11.92 3.06
N THR A 452 -8.03 11.00 4.00
CA THR A 452 -7.05 10.01 4.44
C THR A 452 -7.65 8.62 4.31
N THR A 453 -6.92 7.71 3.69
CA THR A 453 -7.27 6.28 3.64
C THR A 453 -6.51 5.53 4.72
N VAL A 454 -7.24 4.78 5.55
CA VAL A 454 -6.68 3.94 6.61
C VAL A 454 -7.16 2.52 6.44
N GLU A 455 -6.24 1.56 6.39
CA GLU A 455 -6.53 0.15 6.17
C GLU A 455 -5.74 -0.74 7.13
N GLU A 456 -6.41 -1.77 7.67
CA GLU A 456 -5.76 -2.85 8.43
C GLU A 456 -4.93 -2.34 9.63
N CYS A 457 -5.40 -1.28 10.28
CA CYS A 457 -4.72 -0.64 11.39
C CYS A 457 -5.34 -1.01 12.74
N SER A 458 -4.53 -1.06 13.78
CA SER A 458 -5.01 -1.37 15.13
C SER A 458 -4.46 -0.45 16.20
N VAL A 459 -5.30 -0.13 17.15
CA VAL A 459 -4.96 0.69 18.33
C VAL A 459 -5.37 -0.01 19.61
N ASN A 460 -4.45 -0.12 20.54
CA ASN A 460 -4.70 -0.47 21.94
C ASN A 460 -3.99 0.57 22.82
N ALA A 461 -4.76 1.54 23.31
CA ALA A 461 -4.21 2.70 24.02
C ALA A 461 -5.15 3.27 25.08
N THR A 462 -4.55 3.87 26.11
CA THR A 462 -5.26 4.79 27.02
C THR A 462 -5.26 6.18 26.40
N VAL A 463 -6.45 6.80 26.21
CA VAL A 463 -6.58 8.09 25.52
C VAL A 463 -7.40 9.05 26.38
N ASN A 464 -6.81 10.21 26.70
CA ASN A 464 -7.39 11.24 27.57
C ASN A 464 -7.31 12.64 26.94
N GLY A 465 -8.46 13.31 26.83
CA GLY A 465 -8.60 14.67 26.29
C GLY A 465 -10.08 15.08 26.20
N LYS A 466 -10.35 16.36 25.90
CA LYS A 466 -11.75 16.83 25.78
C LYS A 466 -12.50 16.17 24.62
N ARG A 467 -11.85 16.04 23.47
CA ARG A 467 -12.34 15.26 22.33
C ARG A 467 -11.40 14.08 22.15
N ALA A 468 -11.82 12.93 22.64
CA ALA A 468 -10.96 11.76 22.65
C ALA A 468 -11.58 10.60 21.87
N GLY A 469 -10.84 10.03 20.93
CA GLY A 469 -11.20 8.84 20.18
C GLY A 469 -10.11 7.77 20.27
N GLY A 470 -10.51 6.52 20.42
CA GLY A 470 -9.56 5.41 20.50
C GLY A 470 -8.68 5.34 19.26
N PHE A 471 -9.26 5.53 18.08
CA PHE A 471 -8.56 5.50 16.80
C PHE A 471 -8.21 6.92 16.32
N ALA A 472 -9.22 7.78 16.21
CA ALA A 472 -9.07 9.17 15.81
C ALA A 472 -9.92 10.10 16.68
N ALA A 473 -9.48 11.36 16.92
CA ALA A 473 -10.37 12.33 17.50
C ALA A 473 -11.36 12.87 16.45
N GLU A 474 -10.89 13.11 15.22
CA GLU A 474 -11.74 13.56 14.12
C GLU A 474 -11.45 12.76 12.83
N ILE A 475 -12.49 12.25 12.19
CA ILE A 475 -12.47 11.63 10.85
C ILE A 475 -13.37 12.46 9.94
N LEU A 476 -12.78 13.20 9.01
CA LEU A 476 -13.43 14.25 8.24
C LEU A 476 -13.19 14.08 6.73
N GLY A 477 -14.01 14.74 5.92
CA GLY A 477 -13.76 15.14 4.54
C GLY A 477 -13.26 14.04 3.61
N ASP A 478 -14.12 13.11 3.20
CA ASP A 478 -13.83 12.02 2.25
C ASP A 478 -12.73 11.05 2.74
N SER A 479 -12.53 10.96 4.08
CA SER A 479 -11.65 9.93 4.64
C SER A 479 -12.31 8.56 4.62
N VAL A 480 -11.51 7.51 4.38
CA VAL A 480 -11.96 6.11 4.36
C VAL A 480 -11.21 5.31 5.41
N VAL A 481 -11.91 4.67 6.34
CA VAL A 481 -11.32 3.78 7.33
C VAL A 481 -11.95 2.40 7.21
N LYS A 482 -11.14 1.39 6.95
CA LYS A 482 -11.63 0.02 6.78
C LYS A 482 -10.74 -1.02 7.44
N ASN A 483 -11.37 -2.13 7.84
CA ASN A 483 -10.68 -3.30 8.43
C ASN A 483 -9.77 -2.92 9.61
N SER A 484 -10.22 -1.98 10.45
CA SER A 484 -9.38 -1.40 11.49
C SER A 484 -10.09 -1.44 12.85
N TYR A 485 -9.33 -1.39 13.93
CA TYR A 485 -9.95 -1.40 15.24
C TYR A 485 -9.28 -0.51 16.28
N ALA A 486 -10.05 -0.14 17.30
CA ALA A 486 -9.55 0.53 18.49
C ALA A 486 -10.04 -0.17 19.77
N ARG A 487 -9.10 -0.48 20.66
CA ARG A 487 -9.35 -0.81 22.06
C ARG A 487 -8.88 0.37 22.88
N ARG A 488 -9.83 1.08 23.45
CA ARG A 488 -9.56 2.28 24.22
C ARG A 488 -9.86 2.07 25.70
N THR A 489 -8.89 2.37 26.55
CA THR A 489 -9.11 2.61 27.97
C THR A 489 -9.23 4.12 28.20
N ALA A 490 -10.23 4.56 28.94
CA ALA A 490 -10.39 5.94 29.35
C ALA A 490 -10.50 6.04 30.87
N ASP A 491 -9.96 7.10 31.45
CA ASP A 491 -10.09 7.37 32.89
C ASP A 491 -11.50 7.90 33.19
N LYS A 492 -12.18 7.38 34.20
CA LYS A 492 -13.51 7.86 34.61
C LYS A 492 -13.55 9.35 34.93
N GLU A 493 -12.44 9.92 35.41
CA GLU A 493 -12.35 11.34 35.69
C GLU A 493 -12.36 12.22 34.42
N THR A 494 -11.93 11.71 33.27
CA THR A 494 -12.05 12.39 31.97
C THR A 494 -13.47 12.46 31.44
N PHE A 495 -14.36 11.58 31.95
CA PHE A 495 -15.81 11.68 31.73
C PHE A 495 -16.50 12.63 32.73
N ALA A 496 -15.79 13.25 33.66
CA ALA A 496 -16.33 14.29 34.53
C ALA A 496 -16.52 15.56 33.68
N ALA A 497 -17.66 15.57 33.05
CA ALA A 497 -18.13 16.42 31.99
C ALA A 497 -17.90 17.93 32.23
N THR A 498 -17.10 18.53 31.37
CA THR A 498 -17.28 19.92 30.98
C THR A 498 -18.14 19.97 29.71
N GLU A 499 -18.92 21.02 29.58
CA GLU A 499 -19.73 21.29 28.38
C GLU A 499 -18.88 21.17 27.11
N GLY A 500 -19.30 20.34 26.17
CA GLY A 500 -18.64 20.12 24.87
C GLY A 500 -17.57 19.02 24.81
N ASP A 501 -17.39 18.23 25.86
CA ASP A 501 -16.47 17.07 25.80
C ASP A 501 -17.08 15.92 24.99
N LEU A 502 -16.30 15.33 24.09
CA LEU A 502 -16.71 14.25 23.20
C LEU A 502 -15.81 13.02 23.40
N GLN A 503 -16.39 11.88 23.72
CA GLN A 503 -15.66 10.66 24.03
C GLN A 503 -16.17 9.49 23.18
N GLY A 504 -15.39 9.04 22.19
CA GLY A 504 -15.74 7.90 21.33
C GLY A 504 -14.81 6.70 21.52
N GLY A 505 -15.35 5.50 21.48
CA GLY A 505 -14.54 4.27 21.50
C GLY A 505 -13.62 4.19 20.29
N PHE A 506 -14.14 4.50 19.10
CA PHE A 506 -13.38 4.58 17.87
C PHE A 506 -12.99 6.04 17.55
N ALA A 507 -13.96 6.92 17.41
CA ALA A 507 -13.71 8.32 17.11
C ALA A 507 -14.57 9.27 17.96
N ALA A 508 -14.06 10.48 18.27
CA ALA A 508 -14.85 11.49 18.91
C ALA A 508 -15.83 12.14 17.92
N VAL A 509 -15.38 12.48 16.71
CA VAL A 509 -16.21 13.10 15.65
C VAL A 509 -15.98 12.40 14.32
N ILE A 510 -17.08 12.13 13.59
CA ILE A 510 -17.04 11.58 12.22
C ILE A 510 -17.97 12.41 11.32
N LYS A 511 -17.42 12.95 10.21
CA LYS A 511 -18.18 13.74 9.22
C LYS A 511 -17.68 13.44 7.80
N LYS A 512 -18.60 13.32 6.82
CA LYS A 512 -18.29 13.13 5.38
C LYS A 512 -17.22 12.06 5.12
N SER A 513 -17.37 10.88 5.70
CA SER A 513 -16.36 9.84 5.66
C SER A 513 -16.97 8.46 5.53
N GLU A 514 -16.17 7.47 5.15
CA GLU A 514 -16.57 6.08 5.02
C GLU A 514 -15.92 5.21 6.09
N LEU A 515 -16.72 4.36 6.75
CA LEU A 515 -16.26 3.42 7.78
C LEU A 515 -16.80 2.03 7.46
N ILE A 516 -15.91 1.09 7.21
CA ILE A 516 -16.27 -0.25 6.72
C ILE A 516 -15.52 -1.32 7.49
N ASN A 517 -16.21 -2.29 8.05
CA ASN A 517 -15.63 -3.45 8.75
C ASN A 517 -14.69 -3.04 9.91
N ASN A 518 -15.08 -2.08 10.72
CA ASN A 518 -14.26 -1.66 11.86
C ASN A 518 -14.87 -2.11 13.19
N PHE A 519 -14.05 -2.24 14.23
CA PHE A 519 -14.60 -2.36 15.56
C PHE A 519 -13.98 -1.41 16.59
N SER A 520 -14.72 -1.15 17.65
CA SER A 520 -14.24 -0.46 18.83
C SER A 520 -14.57 -1.22 20.11
N GLU A 521 -13.67 -1.12 21.09
CA GLU A 521 -13.91 -1.54 22.45
C GLU A 521 -13.56 -0.38 23.39
N LEU A 522 -14.57 0.11 24.12
CA LEU A 522 -14.42 1.17 25.11
C LEU A 522 -14.44 0.58 26.52
N THR A 523 -13.35 0.76 27.26
CA THR A 523 -13.23 0.36 28.66
C THR A 523 -13.03 1.60 29.54
N LEU A 524 -13.74 1.69 30.65
CA LEU A 524 -13.56 2.72 31.66
C LEU A 524 -12.65 2.18 32.76
N SER A 525 -11.52 2.83 33.04
CA SER A 525 -10.68 2.49 34.19
C SER A 525 -11.38 2.87 35.47
N GLN A 526 -11.46 1.95 36.44
CA GLN A 526 -11.88 2.25 37.80
C GLN A 526 -10.65 2.69 38.59
N LYS A 527 -10.64 3.92 39.09
CA LYS A 527 -9.73 4.27 40.20
C LYS A 527 -10.14 3.47 41.43
N ALA A 528 -9.19 2.84 42.12
CA ALA A 528 -9.47 2.21 43.42
C ALA A 528 -10.11 3.29 44.31
N GLU A 529 -11.31 2.99 44.83
CA GLU A 529 -11.99 3.87 45.78
C GLU A 529 -11.10 4.02 47.03
N GLU A 530 -10.51 5.20 47.22
CA GLU A 530 -10.13 5.64 48.55
C GLU A 530 -11.42 5.75 49.36
N LYS A 531 -11.50 4.99 50.48
CA LYS A 531 -12.63 5.04 51.40
C LYS A 531 -12.95 6.49 51.74
N PRO A 532 -14.21 6.98 51.55
CA PRO A 532 -14.57 8.32 51.96
C PRO A 532 -14.53 8.41 53.49
N GLU A 533 -13.80 9.38 54.02
CA GLU A 533 -14.09 9.89 55.36
C GLU A 533 -15.48 10.54 55.36
N GLU A 534 -16.37 10.03 56.16
CA GLU A 534 -17.72 10.55 56.34
C GLU A 534 -17.71 11.97 56.91
N THR A 535 -18.12 12.94 56.16
CA THR A 535 -18.78 14.14 56.72
C THR A 535 -19.92 14.61 55.78
N PRO A 536 -21.14 14.78 56.30
CA PRO A 536 -22.29 15.18 55.51
C PRO A 536 -22.35 16.71 55.38
N LYS A 537 -22.28 17.25 54.13
CA LYS A 537 -22.80 18.58 53.85
C LYS A 537 -23.86 18.55 52.78
N LYS A 538 -25.09 18.80 53.22
CA LYS A 538 -26.20 19.24 52.37
C LYS A 538 -25.86 20.56 51.69
N SER A 539 -25.99 20.64 50.39
CA SER A 539 -26.55 21.83 49.74
C SER A 539 -27.01 21.45 48.33
N SER A 540 -28.28 21.72 48.13
CA SER A 540 -29.01 21.74 46.89
C SER A 540 -28.45 22.82 45.98
N GLU A 541 -28.03 22.41 44.76
CA GLU A 541 -28.18 23.19 43.55
C GLU A 541 -27.93 22.27 42.36
N LYS A 542 -29.03 21.84 41.75
CA LYS A 542 -29.01 21.08 40.51
C LYS A 542 -28.85 22.09 39.38
N ALA A 543 -27.62 22.56 39.17
CA ALA A 543 -27.26 23.17 37.89
C ALA A 543 -27.31 22.05 36.85
N ALA A 544 -28.09 22.23 35.79
CA ALA A 544 -28.10 21.34 34.64
C ALA A 544 -26.71 21.33 34.04
N LYS A 545 -25.90 20.33 34.42
CA LYS A 545 -24.62 20.06 33.77
C LYS A 545 -24.97 19.60 32.35
N THR A 546 -24.56 20.38 31.36
CA THR A 546 -24.57 19.94 29.96
C THR A 546 -23.67 18.72 29.86
N ALA A 547 -24.27 17.57 29.51
CA ALA A 547 -23.61 16.29 29.64
C ALA A 547 -22.48 16.14 28.57
N CYS A 548 -21.38 15.53 28.95
CA CYS A 548 -20.37 14.99 28.03
C CYS A 548 -21.08 14.00 27.07
N MET A 549 -20.77 14.09 25.78
CA MET A 549 -21.33 13.16 24.80
C MET A 549 -20.39 11.97 24.65
N VAL A 550 -20.90 10.78 24.95
CA VAL A 550 -20.14 9.52 24.90
C VAL A 550 -20.82 8.56 23.94
N GLY A 551 -20.01 7.93 23.09
CA GLY A 551 -20.48 6.86 22.21
C GLY A 551 -19.50 5.67 22.22
N ASN A 552 -20.04 4.46 22.21
CA ASN A 552 -19.24 3.24 22.21
C ASN A 552 -18.36 3.12 20.93
N PHE A 553 -18.82 3.70 19.82
CA PHE A 553 -18.05 3.80 18.59
C PHE A 553 -17.69 5.28 18.31
N VAL A 554 -18.66 6.15 18.20
CA VAL A 554 -18.46 7.58 17.92
C VAL A 554 -19.24 8.46 18.90
N ALA A 555 -18.64 9.56 19.39
CA ALA A 555 -19.36 10.49 20.23
C ALA A 555 -20.32 11.36 19.41
N GLU A 556 -19.84 12.02 18.35
CA GLU A 556 -20.65 12.87 17.47
C GLU A 556 -20.53 12.42 16.01
N SER A 557 -21.64 12.00 15.41
CA SER A 557 -21.77 11.77 13.98
C SER A 557 -22.38 12.97 13.28
N GLY A 558 -21.86 13.34 12.11
CA GLY A 558 -22.34 14.47 11.32
C GLY A 558 -23.75 14.27 10.79
N VAL A 559 -24.44 15.38 10.51
CA VAL A 559 -25.82 15.41 9.98
C VAL A 559 -25.92 16.30 8.74
N GLY A 560 -26.95 16.11 7.92
CA GLY A 560 -27.18 16.91 6.72
C GLY A 560 -26.02 16.87 5.74
N SER A 561 -25.49 18.02 5.34
CA SER A 561 -24.33 18.13 4.45
C SER A 561 -23.02 17.64 5.06
N GLU A 562 -22.98 17.45 6.36
CA GLU A 562 -21.84 16.91 7.12
C GLU A 562 -22.03 15.43 7.48
N ALA A 563 -23.14 14.78 7.04
CA ALA A 563 -23.43 13.38 7.35
C ALA A 563 -22.29 12.45 6.89
N VAL A 564 -22.12 11.34 7.62
CA VAL A 564 -21.24 10.24 7.22
C VAL A 564 -21.64 9.76 5.82
N THR A 565 -20.70 9.57 4.92
CA THR A 565 -20.96 9.15 3.55
C THR A 565 -21.41 7.69 3.52
N LYS A 566 -20.75 6.83 4.31
CA LYS A 566 -21.04 5.42 4.44
C LYS A 566 -20.52 4.87 5.76
N ALA A 567 -21.35 4.11 6.48
CA ALA A 567 -20.91 3.35 7.65
C ALA A 567 -21.61 1.98 7.62
N GLU A 568 -20.85 0.92 7.37
CA GLU A 568 -21.39 -0.43 7.25
C GLU A 568 -20.51 -1.49 7.90
N HIS A 569 -21.14 -2.55 8.41
CA HIS A 569 -20.50 -3.72 9.00
C HIS A 569 -19.54 -3.39 10.15
N ASN A 570 -19.76 -2.30 10.87
CA ASN A 570 -18.97 -1.93 12.04
C ASN A 570 -19.63 -2.51 13.31
N ILE A 571 -18.81 -2.80 14.32
CA ILE A 571 -19.30 -3.26 15.61
C ILE A 571 -18.64 -2.52 16.77
N SER A 572 -19.40 -2.17 17.80
CA SER A 572 -18.87 -1.59 19.04
C SER A 572 -19.10 -2.52 20.23
N PHE A 573 -18.12 -2.52 21.13
CA PHE A 573 -18.18 -3.16 22.44
C PHE A 573 -17.94 -2.09 23.51
N GLY A 574 -18.85 -1.99 24.47
CA GLY A 574 -18.70 -0.95 25.50
C GLY A 574 -19.75 -1.01 26.60
N PRO A 575 -19.70 -0.08 27.56
CA PRO A 575 -20.67 0.02 28.63
C PRO A 575 -22.09 0.22 28.10
N LYS A 576 -23.07 -0.45 28.74
CA LYS A 576 -24.49 -0.40 28.33
C LYS A 576 -25.17 0.96 28.46
N GLU A 577 -24.59 1.86 29.25
CA GLU A 577 -25.05 3.23 29.41
C GLU A 577 -24.76 4.15 28.23
N TYR A 578 -23.93 3.70 27.26
CA TYR A 578 -23.60 4.45 26.06
C TYR A 578 -24.04 3.73 24.79
N SER A 579 -24.53 4.48 23.81
CA SER A 579 -24.92 3.98 22.50
C SER A 579 -23.74 3.88 21.54
N PHE A 580 -23.93 3.22 20.41
CA PHE A 580 -22.97 3.21 19.29
C PHE A 580 -22.53 4.63 18.90
N ALA A 581 -23.50 5.54 18.68
CA ALA A 581 -23.25 6.97 18.48
C ALA A 581 -23.87 7.77 19.65
N GLY A 582 -23.07 8.63 20.27
CA GLY A 582 -23.51 9.42 21.43
C GLY A 582 -24.65 10.40 21.11
N ASN A 583 -24.71 10.91 19.86
CA ASN A 583 -25.79 11.76 19.37
C ASN A 583 -26.86 11.00 18.55
N SER A 584 -27.02 9.69 18.74
CA SER A 584 -27.93 8.83 17.94
C SER A 584 -29.41 9.26 17.98
N THR A 585 -29.80 10.00 18.99
CA THR A 585 -31.16 10.53 19.13
C THR A 585 -31.42 11.81 18.33
N ALA A 586 -30.37 12.45 17.77
CA ALA A 586 -30.54 13.62 16.92
C ALA A 586 -31.11 13.23 15.54
N GLU A 587 -31.88 14.11 14.95
CA GLU A 587 -32.54 13.86 13.66
C GLU A 587 -31.50 13.61 12.55
N ASN A 588 -31.73 12.55 11.75
CA ASN A 588 -30.88 12.17 10.58
C ASN A 588 -29.43 11.82 10.88
N VAL A 589 -29.01 11.62 12.12
CA VAL A 589 -27.61 11.22 12.46
C VAL A 589 -27.22 9.91 11.80
N LEU A 590 -28.12 8.92 11.76
CA LEU A 590 -27.84 7.56 11.26
C LEU A 590 -28.29 7.35 9.80
N THR A 591 -28.34 8.39 8.97
CA THR A 591 -28.91 8.32 7.62
C THR A 591 -28.19 7.31 6.72
N ASN A 592 -26.86 7.23 6.77
CA ASN A 592 -26.02 6.38 5.91
C ASN A 592 -25.37 5.22 6.70
N TYR A 593 -25.96 4.82 7.80
CA TYR A 593 -25.54 3.66 8.58
C TYR A 593 -26.34 2.43 8.13
N THR A 594 -25.64 1.32 7.87
CA THR A 594 -26.24 0.06 7.41
C THR A 594 -25.53 -1.12 8.06
N GLU A 595 -26.29 -2.07 8.61
CA GLU A 595 -25.77 -3.33 9.17
C GLU A 595 -24.60 -3.12 10.16
N ASN A 596 -24.70 -2.10 11.03
CA ASN A 596 -23.77 -1.90 12.13
C ASN A 596 -24.35 -2.53 13.41
N TYR A 597 -23.48 -2.89 14.34
CA TYR A 597 -23.85 -3.63 15.55
C TYR A 597 -23.25 -3.00 16.80
N GLU A 598 -23.97 -3.10 17.92
CA GLU A 598 -23.43 -2.80 19.25
C GLU A 598 -23.65 -3.98 20.21
N TYR A 599 -22.68 -4.21 21.05
CA TYR A 599 -22.75 -5.18 22.16
C TYR A 599 -22.33 -4.51 23.46
N THR A 600 -23.25 -4.53 24.45
CA THR A 600 -23.09 -3.84 25.72
C THR A 600 -23.06 -4.78 26.93
N GLY A 601 -23.06 -6.10 26.71
CA GLY A 601 -22.97 -7.12 27.75
C GLY A 601 -21.53 -7.62 27.99
N SER A 602 -21.33 -8.42 29.04
CA SER A 602 -20.12 -9.24 29.20
C SER A 602 -20.40 -10.65 28.69
N VAL A 603 -19.46 -11.26 27.96
CA VAL A 603 -19.60 -12.62 27.40
C VAL A 603 -19.85 -13.67 28.48
N SER A 604 -19.43 -13.39 29.72
CA SER A 604 -19.55 -14.32 30.85
C SER A 604 -20.86 -14.22 31.66
N ASN A 605 -21.66 -13.17 31.46
CA ASN A 605 -22.79 -12.84 32.35
C ASN A 605 -24.09 -12.50 31.62
N ASP A 606 -24.27 -12.87 30.36
CA ASP A 606 -25.48 -12.54 29.59
C ASP A 606 -26.58 -13.58 29.88
N GLU A 607 -27.34 -13.37 30.99
CA GLU A 607 -28.58 -14.08 31.29
C GLU A 607 -29.84 -13.45 30.65
N GLY A 608 -29.65 -12.44 29.80
CA GLY A 608 -30.74 -11.72 29.18
C GLY A 608 -31.01 -12.16 27.74
N THR A 609 -32.16 -12.81 27.50
CA THR A 609 -32.79 -12.89 26.17
C THR A 609 -33.16 -11.49 25.70
N GLN A 610 -32.22 -10.70 25.18
CA GLN A 610 -32.55 -9.49 24.46
C GLN A 610 -33.04 -9.92 23.06
N THR A 611 -34.30 -9.67 22.79
CA THR A 611 -34.82 -9.72 21.41
C THR A 611 -34.11 -8.63 20.61
N PRO A 612 -33.39 -8.97 19.53
CA PRO A 612 -32.71 -7.96 18.71
C PRO A 612 -33.75 -7.03 18.11
N GLU A 613 -33.66 -5.76 18.43
CA GLU A 613 -34.40 -4.74 17.69
C GLU A 613 -33.66 -4.50 16.38
N HIS A 614 -34.17 -5.10 15.30
CA HIS A 614 -33.52 -4.99 13.98
C HIS A 614 -33.99 -3.67 13.31
N THR A 615 -33.15 -2.65 13.39
CA THR A 615 -33.43 -1.35 12.76
C THR A 615 -32.81 -1.24 11.37
N GLY A 616 -31.89 -2.15 11.00
CA GLY A 616 -31.12 -2.13 9.75
C GLY A 616 -30.02 -1.05 9.71
N LYS A 617 -29.87 -0.27 10.77
CA LYS A 617 -28.86 0.79 10.91
C LYS A 617 -27.82 0.44 11.96
N ILE A 618 -28.26 0.34 13.21
CA ILE A 618 -27.46 -0.13 14.34
C ILE A 618 -28.31 -1.14 15.10
N ASP A 619 -27.87 -2.37 15.12
CA ASP A 619 -28.57 -3.48 15.74
C ASP A 619 -27.83 -3.94 17.00
N LYS A 620 -28.57 -4.46 17.98
CA LYS A 620 -27.98 -5.03 19.18
C LYS A 620 -27.49 -6.45 18.89
N ALA A 621 -26.19 -6.67 19.05
CA ALA A 621 -25.63 -8.01 18.97
C ALA A 621 -25.84 -8.78 20.28
N THR A 622 -26.14 -10.06 20.18
CA THR A 622 -26.25 -10.97 21.34
C THR A 622 -24.91 -11.62 21.65
N ALA A 623 -24.75 -12.16 22.87
CA ALA A 623 -23.56 -12.94 23.23
C ALA A 623 -23.36 -14.13 22.28
N ALA A 624 -24.42 -14.80 21.87
CA ALA A 624 -24.35 -15.91 20.92
C ALA A 624 -23.84 -15.48 19.53
N GLN A 625 -24.19 -14.28 19.09
CA GLN A 625 -23.68 -13.74 17.81
C GLN A 625 -22.19 -13.40 17.89
N ILE A 626 -21.76 -12.65 18.89
CA ILE A 626 -20.36 -12.19 19.00
C ILE A 626 -19.38 -13.31 19.33
N THR A 627 -19.85 -14.46 19.79
CA THR A 627 -19.04 -15.68 19.99
C THR A 627 -19.12 -16.62 18.80
N ASN A 628 -19.84 -16.28 17.73
CA ASN A 628 -19.98 -17.09 16.54
C ASN A 628 -19.19 -16.50 15.36
N LYS A 629 -18.22 -17.25 14.87
CA LYS A 629 -17.39 -16.85 13.73
C LYS A 629 -18.22 -16.49 12.49
N THR A 630 -19.31 -17.22 12.23
CA THR A 630 -20.20 -16.95 11.07
C THR A 630 -20.89 -15.60 11.16
N PHE A 631 -21.11 -15.05 12.36
CA PHE A 631 -21.65 -13.71 12.50
C PHE A 631 -20.73 -12.65 11.87
N TYR A 632 -19.42 -12.79 12.05
CA TYR A 632 -18.46 -11.86 11.46
C TYR A 632 -18.33 -12.04 9.94
N ILE A 633 -18.33 -13.29 9.47
CA ILE A 633 -18.16 -13.61 8.05
C ILE A 633 -19.45 -13.33 7.26
N ASP A 634 -20.57 -13.91 7.71
CA ASP A 634 -21.82 -13.91 6.91
C ASP A 634 -22.64 -12.63 7.12
N THR A 635 -22.63 -12.07 8.32
CA THR A 635 -23.39 -10.85 8.65
C THR A 635 -22.55 -9.61 8.49
N LEU A 636 -21.37 -9.53 9.15
CA LEU A 636 -20.49 -8.36 9.05
C LEU A 636 -19.59 -8.36 7.81
N LYS A 637 -19.63 -9.41 6.97
CA LYS A 637 -18.83 -9.52 5.74
C LYS A 637 -17.32 -9.35 5.93
N TRP A 638 -16.81 -9.73 7.09
CA TRP A 638 -15.40 -9.63 7.41
C TRP A 638 -14.59 -10.77 6.76
N ASP A 639 -13.46 -10.44 6.13
CA ASP A 639 -12.58 -11.42 5.47
C ASP A 639 -11.67 -12.11 6.50
N GLU A 640 -11.73 -13.44 6.58
CA GLU A 640 -10.87 -14.27 7.45
C GLU A 640 -9.37 -14.15 7.14
N LYS A 641 -9.00 -13.63 5.98
CA LYS A 641 -7.59 -13.37 5.65
C LYS A 641 -7.05 -12.12 6.34
N ILE A 642 -7.95 -11.24 6.79
CA ILE A 642 -7.64 -9.98 7.46
C ILE A 642 -7.88 -10.13 8.96
N TRP A 643 -9.00 -10.76 9.34
CA TRP A 643 -9.44 -10.88 10.73
C TRP A 643 -9.17 -12.28 11.30
N TYR A 644 -8.55 -12.34 12.47
CA TYR A 644 -8.39 -13.59 13.20
C TYR A 644 -9.64 -13.90 14.02
N LEU A 645 -10.44 -14.82 13.54
CA LEU A 645 -11.77 -15.13 14.10
C LEU A 645 -11.83 -16.48 14.85
N ASP A 646 -10.75 -17.23 14.95
CA ASP A 646 -10.79 -18.60 15.51
C ASP A 646 -11.02 -18.62 17.03
N ASP A 647 -10.67 -17.57 17.75
CA ASP A 647 -10.81 -17.48 19.20
C ASP A 647 -12.13 -16.84 19.68
N VAL A 648 -12.99 -16.38 18.77
CA VAL A 648 -14.24 -15.68 19.16
C VAL A 648 -15.21 -16.60 19.93
N ALA A 649 -15.20 -17.89 19.63
CA ALA A 649 -16.00 -18.90 20.37
C ALA A 649 -15.63 -18.99 21.85
N GLY A 650 -14.38 -18.67 22.20
CA GLY A 650 -13.90 -18.56 23.58
C GLY A 650 -14.12 -17.19 24.24
N GLY A 651 -14.91 -16.31 23.60
CA GLY A 651 -15.21 -14.97 24.10
C GLY A 651 -14.13 -13.92 23.89
N LYS A 652 -13.09 -14.23 23.08
CA LYS A 652 -12.10 -13.23 22.68
C LYS A 652 -12.66 -12.32 21.57
N ARG A 653 -12.16 -11.10 21.49
CA ARG A 653 -12.49 -10.18 20.41
C ARG A 653 -11.73 -10.55 19.13
N PRO A 654 -12.28 -10.23 17.94
CA PRO A 654 -11.62 -10.42 16.65
C PRO A 654 -10.27 -9.74 16.55
#